data_3baf3c44d2939bd35f877969276f4ad5
#
_entry.id   3baf3c44d2939bd35f877969276f4ad5
#
_cell.length_a   1.000
_cell.length_b   1.000
_cell.length_c   1.000
_cell.angle_alpha   90.00
_cell.angle_beta   90.00
_cell.angle_gamma   90.00
#
_symmetry.space_group_name_H-M   'P 1'
#
loop_
_entity.id
_entity.type
_entity.pdbx_description
1 polymer ?
#
loop_
_entity_poly.entity_id
_entity_poly.type
_entity_poly.pdbx_seq_one_letter_code
_entity_poly.pdbx_strand_id
1 'polypeptide(L)'
;MKLRNLALLLTCSICFTTLARSEDSSKVIVERVGDTAFIQIHAPSFDALSPQQKALAYWLTQASIAIDPIIYDQLSAYGLQQKRMLEEIMAHPKGIDPGTKAKISEFSKLFWANRGNHNDLTSQKFVPTFTFEELEKAALTAQKDGAFQTSYADLPPLKNPAALKKELESLRASLFDPAFEPMITAKSPTGGKDTIQASANTFYQNINLADLQGFKDQYPLNSRVVKGADGKLSELVYRAGTPDGKVAPGLYATYLKKSVECFEKARAYAEPAQAEAIDHLIRFYQTGDYAEWVAFGTAWVQNDATVDFDNGFIEVYRDARGAKGSSQSFVTITDKPVTTAMKKLGENAAYFEQKAPWDNQYKLTSFKLPVVKAVETLVETGDFSVSTIGDNLPNENEIHEKYGSKNFLFMGSKRALEEASGKTATAEFASSPAEIARAAKYGTEASDLLVAMHEVIGHGSGKLSPRVSAGAQSYLKEYFSTLEEGRADLMALWNVWDPKLKELGLITDQEEVAKAMYDGAALVALNQLRRIRHGDTIEEDHERDRQLIAHYIADKVPGSIEQFDRDGKTYVRVADYQKMRQGVGMLLAELMRIKAEGDYEAIKALVDKYGVHFDPNLRDQILARYQKLNLPTYFAGVNAHLVAKFGQNGKVENVEVNYLSDPAWQYLEYGEMYDKGLAPRLR
;
A
#
# COMPACT_ATOMS: atom_id res chain seq x y z
N MET A 1 70.97 -25.90 1.23
CA MET A 1 70.23 -25.26 2.36
C MET A 1 69.96 -23.82 1.99
N LYS A 2 68.80 -23.51 1.41
CA LYS A 2 68.27 -22.17 1.21
C LYS A 2 66.78 -22.25 1.27
N LEU A 3 66.20 -21.76 2.37
CA LEU A 3 64.76 -21.55 2.53
C LEU A 3 64.31 -20.38 1.65
N ARG A 4 63.31 -20.58 0.82
CA ARG A 4 62.56 -19.53 0.12
C ARG A 4 61.29 -19.25 0.92
N ASN A 5 61.20 -18.02 1.43
CA ASN A 5 59.96 -17.48 1.99
C ASN A 5 58.98 -17.22 0.83
N LEU A 6 57.81 -17.86 0.86
CA LEU A 6 56.69 -17.56 -0.01
C LEU A 6 55.69 -16.75 0.81
N ALA A 7 55.60 -15.46 0.52
CA ALA A 7 54.56 -14.60 1.07
C ALA A 7 53.23 -14.91 0.36
N LEU A 8 52.27 -15.46 1.11
CA LEU A 8 50.90 -15.66 0.69
C LEU A 8 50.13 -14.35 0.86
N LEU A 9 49.86 -13.65 -0.23
CA LEU A 9 48.86 -12.58 -0.27
C LEU A 9 47.48 -13.25 -0.18
N LEU A 10 46.83 -13.15 0.99
CA LEU A 10 45.42 -13.45 1.16
C LEU A 10 44.61 -12.28 0.59
N THR A 11 44.17 -12.38 -0.64
CA THR A 11 43.06 -11.59 -1.17
C THR A 11 41.78 -12.14 -0.57
N CYS A 12 41.22 -11.43 0.43
CA CYS A 12 39.87 -11.65 0.90
C CYS A 12 38.88 -11.22 -0.20
N SER A 13 38.60 -12.12 -1.13
CA SER A 13 37.38 -12.05 -1.95
C SER A 13 36.23 -12.37 -1.00
N ILE A 14 35.51 -11.32 -0.60
CA ILE A 14 34.17 -11.49 0.01
C ILE A 14 33.28 -11.94 -1.15
N CYS A 15 33.24 -13.25 -1.37
CA CYS A 15 32.16 -13.89 -2.11
C CYS A 15 30.89 -13.65 -1.30
N PHE A 16 30.00 -12.77 -1.79
CA PHE A 16 28.58 -12.89 -1.48
C PHE A 16 28.13 -14.24 -2.02
N THR A 17 28.29 -15.27 -1.23
CA THR A 17 27.50 -16.50 -1.41
C THR A 17 26.07 -16.10 -1.09
N THR A 18 25.30 -15.71 -2.11
CA THR A 18 23.87 -15.93 -2.11
C THR A 18 23.70 -17.40 -1.73
N LEU A 19 23.35 -17.65 -0.47
CA LEU A 19 22.67 -18.86 -0.09
C LEU A 19 21.35 -18.84 -0.88
N ALA A 20 21.41 -19.32 -2.11
CA ALA A 20 20.25 -19.77 -2.83
C ALA A 20 19.73 -20.99 -2.05
N ARG A 21 18.99 -20.74 -0.96
CA ARG A 21 17.97 -21.66 -0.55
C ARG A 21 16.99 -21.67 -1.71
N SER A 22 16.96 -22.75 -2.44
CA SER A 22 15.83 -23.11 -3.27
C SER A 22 14.68 -23.44 -2.30
N GLU A 23 14.06 -22.40 -1.75
CA GLU A 23 12.77 -22.56 -1.11
C GLU A 23 11.79 -22.78 -2.26
N ASP A 24 11.08 -23.87 -2.17
CA ASP A 24 10.02 -24.27 -3.07
C ASP A 24 8.99 -23.13 -3.14
N SER A 25 8.73 -22.56 -4.31
CA SER A 25 7.78 -21.42 -4.49
C SER A 25 6.37 -21.75 -3.95
N SER A 26 6.06 -23.04 -3.75
CA SER A 26 4.86 -23.50 -3.04
C SER A 26 4.82 -23.08 -1.57
N LYS A 27 5.94 -22.72 -0.95
CA LYS A 27 5.99 -22.34 0.49
C LYS A 27 5.68 -20.85 0.73
N VAL A 28 5.87 -19.99 -0.24
CA VAL A 28 5.50 -18.56 -0.13
C VAL A 28 4.00 -18.39 -0.30
N ILE A 29 3.39 -19.10 -1.25
CA ILE A 29 1.94 -19.10 -1.43
C ILE A 29 1.32 -20.10 -0.45
N VAL A 30 0.59 -19.58 0.55
CA VAL A 30 -0.09 -20.41 1.56
C VAL A 30 -1.47 -20.87 1.10
N GLU A 31 -2.14 -20.05 0.28
CA GLU A 31 -3.44 -20.38 -0.30
C GLU A 31 -3.65 -19.62 -1.61
N ARG A 32 -4.53 -20.15 -2.44
CA ARG A 32 -5.00 -19.47 -3.66
C ARG A 32 -6.52 -19.50 -3.74
N VAL A 33 -7.13 -18.35 -3.93
CA VAL A 33 -8.56 -18.18 -4.16
C VAL A 33 -8.77 -17.49 -5.50
N GLY A 34 -9.22 -18.23 -6.50
CA GLY A 34 -9.34 -17.75 -7.86
C GLY A 34 -8.00 -17.21 -8.40
N ASP A 35 -7.99 -15.94 -8.76
CA ASP A 35 -6.81 -15.23 -9.28
C ASP A 35 -5.94 -14.59 -8.18
N THR A 36 -6.34 -14.69 -6.92
CA THR A 36 -5.60 -14.13 -5.78
C THR A 36 -4.74 -15.20 -5.09
N ALA A 37 -3.45 -14.95 -4.93
CA ALA A 37 -2.54 -15.73 -4.11
C ALA A 37 -2.34 -15.06 -2.75
N PHE A 38 -2.53 -15.82 -1.67
CA PHE A 38 -2.19 -15.40 -0.31
C PHE A 38 -0.75 -15.79 -0.04
N ILE A 39 0.08 -14.80 0.31
CA ILE A 39 1.52 -14.98 0.50
C ILE A 39 1.91 -14.72 1.94
N GLN A 40 2.71 -15.62 2.51
CA GLN A 40 3.26 -15.45 3.85
C GLN A 40 4.47 -14.53 3.80
N ILE A 41 4.42 -13.46 4.58
CA ILE A 41 5.57 -12.56 4.77
C ILE A 41 6.31 -13.01 6.03
N HIS A 42 7.62 -13.20 5.91
CA HIS A 42 8.49 -13.64 6.99
C HIS A 42 9.35 -12.50 7.51
N ALA A 43 9.54 -12.46 8.83
CA ALA A 43 10.38 -11.48 9.53
C ALA A 43 11.47 -12.19 10.36
N PRO A 44 12.50 -12.79 9.73
CA PRO A 44 13.54 -13.54 10.43
C PRO A 44 14.34 -12.72 11.44
N SER A 45 14.45 -11.40 11.25
CA SER A 45 15.10 -10.50 12.21
C SER A 45 14.40 -10.41 13.57
N PHE A 46 13.14 -10.89 13.67
CA PHE A 46 12.40 -10.90 14.93
C PHE A 46 13.11 -11.70 16.04
N ASP A 47 13.74 -12.82 15.68
CA ASP A 47 14.42 -13.68 16.65
C ASP A 47 15.60 -12.97 17.35
N ALA A 48 16.25 -12.05 16.66
CA ALA A 48 17.39 -11.28 17.17
C ALA A 48 16.98 -10.08 18.06
N LEU A 49 15.69 -9.76 18.17
CA LEU A 49 15.19 -8.68 19.02
C LEU A 49 15.37 -9.00 20.51
N SER A 50 15.70 -7.97 21.30
CA SER A 50 15.67 -8.07 22.75
C SER A 50 14.23 -8.31 23.27
N PRO A 51 14.06 -8.85 24.49
CA PRO A 51 12.73 -9.02 25.07
C PRO A 51 11.91 -7.71 25.14
N GLN A 52 12.58 -6.58 25.40
CA GLN A 52 11.95 -5.25 25.40
C GLN A 52 11.43 -4.89 23.99
N GLN A 53 12.25 -5.10 22.96
CA GLN A 53 11.86 -4.84 21.56
C GLN A 53 10.75 -5.77 21.08
N LYS A 54 10.76 -7.05 21.49
CA LYS A 54 9.67 -8.00 21.21
C LYS A 54 8.36 -7.57 21.87
N ALA A 55 8.41 -7.09 23.11
CA ALA A 55 7.22 -6.57 23.80
C ALA A 55 6.70 -5.28 23.14
N LEU A 56 7.61 -4.39 22.71
CA LEU A 56 7.26 -3.20 21.92
C LEU A 56 6.55 -3.59 20.61
N ALA A 57 7.18 -4.48 19.83
CA ALA A 57 6.62 -4.98 18.57
C ALA A 57 5.22 -5.58 18.75
N TYR A 58 5.01 -6.37 19.79
CA TYR A 58 3.70 -6.94 20.12
C TYR A 58 2.64 -5.85 20.33
N TRP A 59 2.91 -4.86 21.20
CA TRP A 59 1.90 -3.84 21.50
C TRP A 59 1.66 -2.87 20.33
N LEU A 60 2.68 -2.57 19.54
CA LEU A 60 2.51 -1.81 18.28
C LEU A 60 1.65 -2.59 17.28
N THR A 61 1.88 -3.91 17.14
CA THR A 61 1.05 -4.78 16.31
C THR A 61 -0.40 -4.80 16.77
N GLN A 62 -0.65 -4.88 18.09
CA GLN A 62 -2.01 -4.80 18.63
C GLN A 62 -2.67 -3.45 18.35
N ALA A 63 -1.92 -2.34 18.43
CA ALA A 63 -2.43 -1.01 18.09
C ALA A 63 -2.79 -0.88 16.59
N SER A 64 -2.00 -1.51 15.72
CA SER A 64 -2.26 -1.59 14.27
C SER A 64 -3.54 -2.36 13.96
N ILE A 65 -3.69 -3.55 14.53
CA ILE A 65 -4.88 -4.39 14.31
C ILE A 65 -6.14 -3.69 14.82
N ALA A 66 -6.05 -2.92 15.92
CA ALA A 66 -7.20 -2.24 16.51
C ALA A 66 -7.86 -1.22 15.58
N ILE A 67 -7.14 -0.62 14.64
CA ILE A 67 -7.68 0.35 13.68
C ILE A 67 -8.04 -0.27 12.32
N ASP A 68 -7.68 -1.54 12.07
CA ASP A 68 -7.97 -2.22 10.79
C ASP A 68 -9.46 -2.16 10.37
N PRO A 69 -10.45 -2.27 11.28
CA PRO A 69 -11.86 -2.20 10.88
C PRO A 69 -12.30 -0.85 10.29
N ILE A 70 -11.59 0.24 10.56
CA ILE A 70 -11.97 1.59 10.12
C ILE A 70 -11.99 1.69 8.60
N ILE A 71 -11.03 1.08 7.92
CA ILE A 71 -10.92 1.14 6.46
C ILE A 71 -12.16 0.55 5.76
N TYR A 72 -12.79 -0.48 6.32
CA TYR A 72 -13.98 -1.08 5.73
C TYR A 72 -15.14 -0.07 5.65
N ASP A 73 -15.33 0.77 6.67
CA ASP A 73 -16.32 1.86 6.63
C ASP A 73 -15.86 3.03 5.75
N GLN A 74 -14.55 3.29 5.64
CA GLN A 74 -14.05 4.33 4.75
C GLN A 74 -14.24 3.96 3.26
N LEU A 75 -14.11 2.69 2.89
CA LEU A 75 -14.26 2.24 1.50
C LEU A 75 -15.71 2.08 1.05
N SER A 76 -16.64 1.76 1.96
CA SER A 76 -18.07 1.69 1.67
C SER A 76 -18.90 1.84 2.95
N ALA A 77 -20.00 2.57 2.87
CA ALA A 77 -20.96 2.71 3.98
C ALA A 77 -21.54 1.38 4.48
N TYR A 78 -21.39 0.31 3.71
CA TYR A 78 -21.85 -1.05 4.03
C TYR A 78 -20.72 -1.97 4.52
N GLY A 79 -19.47 -1.51 4.47
CA GLY A 79 -18.28 -2.35 4.67
C GLY A 79 -18.23 -3.04 6.03
N LEU A 80 -18.53 -2.35 7.13
CA LEU A 80 -18.55 -2.94 8.48
C LEU A 80 -19.68 -3.95 8.68
N GLN A 81 -20.88 -3.69 8.12
CA GLN A 81 -21.99 -4.62 8.19
C GLN A 81 -21.70 -5.88 7.37
N GLN A 82 -21.10 -5.74 6.19
CA GLN A 82 -20.65 -6.87 5.36
C GLN A 82 -19.58 -7.69 6.08
N LYS A 83 -18.57 -7.03 6.65
CA LYS A 83 -17.51 -7.67 7.45
C LYS A 83 -18.11 -8.50 8.57
N ARG A 84 -18.98 -7.91 9.39
CA ARG A 84 -19.71 -8.60 10.45
C ARG A 84 -20.45 -9.84 9.92
N MET A 85 -21.22 -9.67 8.84
CA MET A 85 -22.03 -10.76 8.29
C MET A 85 -21.16 -11.96 7.91
N LEU A 86 -20.06 -11.72 7.21
CA LEU A 86 -19.14 -12.77 6.78
C LEU A 86 -18.41 -13.43 7.96
N GLU A 87 -17.89 -12.67 8.91
CA GLU A 87 -17.17 -13.19 10.08
C GLU A 87 -18.07 -14.02 11.00
N GLU A 88 -19.29 -13.55 11.26
CA GLU A 88 -20.23 -14.29 12.10
C GLU A 88 -20.64 -15.63 11.46
N ILE A 89 -20.86 -15.67 10.14
CA ILE A 89 -21.15 -16.91 9.41
C ILE A 89 -19.93 -17.85 9.43
N MET A 90 -18.73 -17.30 9.18
CA MET A 90 -17.51 -18.09 9.14
C MET A 90 -17.10 -18.64 10.52
N ALA A 91 -17.38 -17.89 11.60
CA ALA A 91 -17.13 -18.32 12.97
C ALA A 91 -18.12 -19.39 13.47
N HIS A 92 -19.33 -19.45 12.89
CA HIS A 92 -20.42 -20.35 13.26
C HIS A 92 -20.89 -21.24 12.08
N PRO A 93 -20.02 -22.07 11.48
CA PRO A 93 -20.28 -22.78 10.23
C PRO A 93 -21.13 -24.05 10.38
N LYS A 94 -21.52 -24.43 11.60
CA LYS A 94 -22.21 -25.70 11.86
C LYS A 94 -23.60 -25.73 11.22
N GLY A 95 -23.84 -26.76 10.42
CA GLY A 95 -25.13 -26.98 9.75
C GLY A 95 -25.33 -26.18 8.47
N ILE A 96 -24.36 -25.35 8.05
CA ILE A 96 -24.36 -24.69 6.74
C ILE A 96 -24.04 -25.75 5.67
N ASP A 97 -24.75 -25.68 4.55
CA ASP A 97 -24.47 -26.53 3.39
C ASP A 97 -23.00 -26.43 2.96
N PRO A 98 -22.29 -27.55 2.74
CA PRO A 98 -20.86 -27.52 2.43
C PRO A 98 -20.51 -26.72 1.16
N GLY A 99 -21.34 -26.76 0.12
CA GLY A 99 -21.13 -26.01 -1.12
C GLY A 99 -21.29 -24.50 -0.90
N THR A 100 -22.34 -24.09 -0.18
CA THR A 100 -22.56 -22.70 0.22
C THR A 100 -21.43 -22.18 1.13
N LYS A 101 -21.02 -23.02 2.11
CA LYS A 101 -19.89 -22.68 3.01
C LYS A 101 -18.60 -22.41 2.23
N ALA A 102 -18.29 -23.26 1.24
CA ALA A 102 -17.08 -23.08 0.42
C ALA A 102 -17.10 -21.75 -0.33
N LYS A 103 -18.21 -21.44 -1.00
CA LYS A 103 -18.38 -20.15 -1.72
C LYS A 103 -18.26 -18.93 -0.79
N ILE A 104 -18.87 -19.00 0.40
CA ILE A 104 -18.80 -17.92 1.40
C ILE A 104 -17.37 -17.77 1.90
N SER A 105 -16.65 -18.88 2.16
CA SER A 105 -15.25 -18.85 2.59
C SER A 105 -14.34 -18.19 1.56
N GLU A 106 -14.47 -18.55 0.28
CA GLU A 106 -13.72 -17.95 -0.82
C GLU A 106 -13.98 -16.44 -0.92
N PHE A 107 -15.25 -16.04 -0.91
CA PHE A 107 -15.61 -14.62 -0.96
C PHE A 107 -15.13 -13.86 0.26
N SER A 108 -15.25 -14.42 1.47
CA SER A 108 -14.79 -13.78 2.70
C SER A 108 -13.28 -13.52 2.69
N LYS A 109 -12.48 -14.48 2.20
CA LYS A 109 -11.03 -14.31 2.07
C LYS A 109 -10.68 -13.17 1.10
N LEU A 110 -11.34 -13.11 -0.06
CA LEU A 110 -11.17 -12.00 -1.01
C LEU A 110 -11.63 -10.66 -0.42
N PHE A 111 -12.76 -10.66 0.30
CA PHE A 111 -13.29 -9.48 0.98
C PHE A 111 -12.31 -8.92 2.01
N TRP A 112 -11.73 -9.78 2.87
CA TRP A 112 -10.75 -9.35 3.86
C TRP A 112 -9.45 -8.87 3.22
N ALA A 113 -8.97 -9.56 2.19
CA ALA A 113 -7.76 -9.17 1.46
C ALA A 113 -7.87 -7.77 0.85
N ASN A 114 -9.06 -7.42 0.35
CA ASN A 114 -9.34 -6.13 -0.28
C ASN A 114 -9.99 -5.09 0.66
N ARG A 115 -10.19 -5.40 1.93
CA ARG A 115 -10.90 -4.55 2.91
C ARG A 115 -12.33 -4.18 2.46
N GLY A 116 -12.97 -5.04 1.67
CA GLY A 116 -14.31 -4.84 1.11
C GLY A 116 -14.54 -5.69 -0.12
N ASN A 117 -15.66 -5.48 -0.79
CA ASN A 117 -16.00 -6.17 -2.03
C ASN A 117 -15.63 -5.37 -3.30
N HIS A 118 -14.53 -4.61 -3.20
CA HIS A 118 -13.89 -3.97 -4.34
C HIS A 118 -12.41 -4.36 -4.37
N ASN A 119 -11.85 -4.49 -5.56
CA ASN A 119 -10.44 -4.79 -5.69
C ASN A 119 -9.60 -3.56 -5.31
N ASP A 120 -8.63 -3.73 -4.44
CA ASP A 120 -7.79 -2.65 -3.91
C ASP A 120 -6.92 -1.97 -4.97
N LEU A 121 -6.47 -2.70 -5.99
CA LEU A 121 -5.63 -2.18 -7.07
C LEU A 121 -6.41 -1.51 -8.21
N THR A 122 -7.66 -1.93 -8.46
CA THR A 122 -8.44 -1.43 -9.59
C THR A 122 -9.64 -0.59 -9.18
N SER A 123 -9.92 -0.50 -7.89
CA SER A 123 -11.15 0.07 -7.31
C SER A 123 -12.46 -0.60 -7.75
N GLN A 124 -12.40 -1.63 -8.61
CA GLN A 124 -13.58 -2.25 -9.22
C GLN A 124 -14.26 -3.22 -8.27
N LYS A 125 -15.60 -3.16 -8.26
CA LYS A 125 -16.42 -4.08 -7.48
C LYS A 125 -16.34 -5.51 -7.99
N PHE A 126 -16.32 -6.47 -7.07
CA PHE A 126 -16.57 -7.88 -7.32
C PHE A 126 -17.76 -8.38 -6.49
N VAL A 127 -18.52 -9.31 -7.07
CA VAL A 127 -19.73 -9.87 -6.45
C VAL A 127 -19.52 -11.34 -6.08
N PRO A 128 -20.23 -11.86 -5.06
CA PRO A 128 -20.10 -13.25 -4.63
C PRO A 128 -20.63 -14.24 -5.69
N THR A 129 -20.13 -15.47 -5.60
CA THR A 129 -20.61 -16.61 -6.41
C THR A 129 -21.80 -17.34 -5.79
N PHE A 130 -22.12 -17.05 -4.52
CA PHE A 130 -23.34 -17.53 -3.86
C PHE A 130 -24.50 -16.56 -4.10
N THR A 131 -25.73 -17.06 -4.00
CA THR A 131 -26.93 -16.23 -4.13
C THR A 131 -27.31 -15.57 -2.82
N PHE A 132 -28.21 -14.56 -2.88
CA PHE A 132 -28.74 -13.92 -1.68
C PHE A 132 -29.47 -14.93 -0.77
N GLU A 133 -30.22 -15.85 -1.36
CA GLU A 133 -30.95 -16.90 -0.64
C GLU A 133 -29.99 -17.89 0.04
N GLU A 134 -28.86 -18.23 -0.59
CA GLU A 134 -27.80 -19.03 0.02
C GLU A 134 -27.19 -18.28 1.23
N LEU A 135 -26.93 -16.97 1.11
CA LEU A 135 -26.43 -16.14 2.21
C LEU A 135 -27.44 -16.03 3.36
N GLU A 136 -28.71 -15.74 3.06
CA GLU A 136 -29.77 -15.65 4.09
C GLU A 136 -29.88 -16.98 4.86
N LYS A 137 -29.90 -18.11 4.15
CA LYS A 137 -29.98 -19.44 4.76
C LYS A 137 -28.74 -19.74 5.64
N ALA A 138 -27.56 -19.38 5.17
CA ALA A 138 -26.32 -19.57 5.93
C ALA A 138 -26.30 -18.69 7.20
N ALA A 139 -26.68 -17.42 7.10
CA ALA A 139 -26.74 -16.50 8.23
C ALA A 139 -27.75 -16.93 9.30
N LEU A 140 -28.96 -17.38 8.88
CA LEU A 140 -29.98 -17.91 9.81
C LEU A 140 -29.52 -19.23 10.45
N THR A 141 -28.74 -20.04 9.77
CA THR A 141 -28.16 -21.28 10.32
C THR A 141 -27.07 -20.95 11.33
N ALA A 142 -26.16 -20.02 11.00
CA ALA A 142 -25.14 -19.51 11.91
C ALA A 142 -25.75 -18.86 13.17
N GLN A 143 -26.85 -18.11 13.03
CA GLN A 143 -27.58 -17.52 14.16
C GLN A 143 -28.09 -18.59 15.15
N LYS A 144 -28.55 -19.74 14.65
CA LYS A 144 -28.96 -20.87 15.49
C LYS A 144 -27.77 -21.53 16.20
N ASP A 145 -26.57 -21.44 15.63
CA ASP A 145 -25.33 -21.93 16.23
C ASP A 145 -24.63 -20.89 17.15
N GLY A 146 -25.27 -19.73 17.38
CA GLY A 146 -24.82 -18.71 18.32
C GLY A 146 -24.24 -17.44 17.71
N ALA A 147 -24.23 -17.30 16.39
CA ALA A 147 -23.82 -16.06 15.72
C ALA A 147 -24.74 -14.87 16.05
N PHE A 148 -24.21 -13.65 15.91
CA PHE A 148 -24.96 -12.38 16.04
C PHE A 148 -25.52 -12.08 17.44
N GLN A 149 -25.10 -12.79 18.47
CA GLN A 149 -25.65 -12.62 19.84
C GLN A 149 -25.02 -11.45 20.59
N THR A 150 -23.82 -11.04 20.24
CA THR A 150 -23.08 -9.92 20.86
C THR A 150 -23.06 -8.68 19.97
N SER A 151 -22.72 -7.52 20.53
CA SER A 151 -22.40 -6.33 19.75
C SER A 151 -21.14 -6.56 18.93
N TYR A 152 -21.06 -5.87 17.81
CA TYR A 152 -19.91 -5.87 16.95
C TYR A 152 -19.49 -4.41 16.76
N ALA A 153 -18.44 -4.00 17.43
CA ALA A 153 -18.10 -2.59 17.59
C ALA A 153 -19.34 -1.75 17.98
N ASP A 154 -19.70 -0.77 17.17
CA ASP A 154 -20.88 0.09 17.38
C ASP A 154 -22.20 -0.51 16.81
N LEU A 155 -22.14 -1.70 16.19
CA LEU A 155 -23.31 -2.38 15.63
C LEU A 155 -24.02 -3.21 16.72
N PRO A 156 -25.36 -3.08 16.90
CA PRO A 156 -26.10 -3.82 17.91
C PRO A 156 -26.22 -5.30 17.58
N PRO A 157 -26.47 -6.19 18.56
CA PRO A 157 -26.70 -7.60 18.30
C PRO A 157 -27.94 -7.84 17.42
N LEU A 158 -27.92 -8.89 16.59
CA LEU A 158 -29.03 -9.32 15.73
C LEU A 158 -29.61 -10.63 16.28
N LYS A 159 -30.27 -10.55 17.45
CA LYS A 159 -30.67 -11.75 18.24
C LYS A 159 -31.86 -12.52 17.66
N ASN A 160 -32.67 -11.91 16.80
CA ASN A 160 -33.83 -12.57 16.24
C ASN A 160 -33.77 -12.64 14.69
N PRO A 161 -34.41 -13.67 14.07
CA PRO A 161 -34.36 -13.86 12.62
C PRO A 161 -34.90 -12.67 11.80
N ALA A 162 -35.88 -11.93 12.33
CA ALA A 162 -36.46 -10.80 11.59
C ALA A 162 -35.49 -9.62 11.51
N ALA A 163 -34.76 -9.33 12.59
CA ALA A 163 -33.71 -8.31 12.59
C ALA A 163 -32.57 -8.70 11.65
N LEU A 164 -32.13 -9.98 11.68
CA LEU A 164 -31.09 -10.47 10.78
C LEU A 164 -31.51 -10.38 9.30
N LYS A 165 -32.74 -10.79 8.97
CA LYS A 165 -33.26 -10.66 7.59
C LYS A 165 -33.33 -9.21 7.12
N LYS A 166 -33.74 -8.29 7.99
CA LYS A 166 -33.77 -6.86 7.69
C LYS A 166 -32.36 -6.33 7.38
N GLU A 167 -31.37 -6.74 8.16
CA GLU A 167 -29.97 -6.37 7.93
C GLU A 167 -29.45 -6.94 6.62
N LEU A 168 -29.70 -8.23 6.34
CA LEU A 168 -29.31 -8.84 5.07
C LEU A 168 -29.93 -8.14 3.87
N GLU A 169 -31.23 -7.80 3.94
CA GLU A 169 -31.90 -7.09 2.86
C GLU A 169 -31.30 -5.70 2.60
N SER A 170 -30.84 -5.00 3.66
CA SER A 170 -30.15 -3.71 3.50
C SER A 170 -28.78 -3.85 2.80
N LEU A 171 -28.16 -5.02 2.87
CA LEU A 171 -26.88 -5.33 2.22
C LEU A 171 -27.04 -5.91 0.80
N ARG A 172 -28.26 -6.24 0.36
CA ARG A 172 -28.49 -6.95 -0.91
C ARG A 172 -27.86 -6.21 -2.10
N ALA A 173 -28.16 -4.94 -2.29
CA ALA A 173 -27.63 -4.17 -3.41
C ALA A 173 -26.12 -4.03 -3.34
N SER A 174 -25.59 -3.72 -2.15
CA SER A 174 -24.13 -3.51 -1.97
C SER A 174 -23.31 -4.77 -2.18
N LEU A 175 -23.87 -5.97 -1.95
CA LEU A 175 -23.17 -7.25 -2.15
C LEU A 175 -23.38 -7.83 -3.55
N PHE A 176 -24.59 -7.74 -4.12
CA PHE A 176 -25.01 -8.54 -5.28
C PHE A 176 -25.23 -7.75 -6.56
N ASP A 177 -25.43 -6.42 -6.49
CA ASP A 177 -25.62 -5.59 -7.69
C ASP A 177 -24.26 -4.98 -8.12
N PRO A 178 -23.69 -5.41 -9.25
CA PRO A 178 -22.43 -4.86 -9.73
C PRO A 178 -22.54 -3.39 -10.19
N ALA A 179 -23.73 -2.86 -10.42
CA ALA A 179 -23.96 -1.47 -10.80
C ALA A 179 -24.14 -0.55 -9.58
N PHE A 180 -24.38 -1.11 -8.40
CA PHE A 180 -24.47 -0.35 -7.16
C PHE A 180 -23.08 -0.13 -6.58
N GLU A 181 -22.65 1.13 -6.43
CA GLU A 181 -21.29 1.48 -5.97
C GLU A 181 -20.18 0.69 -6.73
N PRO A 182 -20.07 0.86 -8.06
CA PRO A 182 -19.20 0.02 -8.88
C PRO A 182 -17.69 0.25 -8.62
N MET A 183 -17.32 1.38 -8.00
CA MET A 183 -15.96 1.81 -7.77
C MET A 183 -15.78 2.37 -6.35
N ILE A 184 -14.69 2.01 -5.67
CA ILE A 184 -14.31 2.68 -4.41
C ILE A 184 -14.04 4.16 -4.67
N THR A 185 -13.13 4.42 -5.62
CA THR A 185 -12.69 5.76 -6.02
C THR A 185 -12.78 5.87 -7.52
N ALA A 186 -13.67 6.73 -7.99
CA ALA A 186 -13.90 6.98 -9.41
C ALA A 186 -13.22 8.30 -9.81
N LYS A 187 -12.00 8.23 -10.33
CA LYS A 187 -11.26 9.40 -10.82
C LYS A 187 -11.63 9.76 -12.26
N SER A 188 -12.23 8.82 -13.00
CA SER A 188 -12.79 9.01 -14.36
C SER A 188 -14.28 8.74 -14.38
N PRO A 189 -15.12 9.55 -13.71
CA PRO A 189 -16.54 9.29 -13.54
C PRO A 189 -17.29 9.40 -14.89
N THR A 190 -18.34 8.59 -15.02
CA THR A 190 -19.25 8.58 -16.19
C THR A 190 -20.68 8.93 -15.80
N GLY A 191 -21.56 9.12 -16.78
CA GLY A 191 -22.99 9.32 -16.53
C GLY A 191 -23.36 10.65 -15.89
N GLY A 192 -22.51 11.69 -16.00
CA GLY A 192 -22.78 13.03 -15.49
C GLY A 192 -22.59 13.19 -13.97
N LYS A 193 -22.05 12.20 -13.28
CA LYS A 193 -21.63 12.29 -11.89
C LYS A 193 -20.23 12.90 -11.81
N ASP A 194 -19.95 13.61 -10.72
CA ASP A 194 -18.56 14.00 -10.39
C ASP A 194 -17.81 12.87 -9.65
N THR A 195 -16.54 13.08 -9.40
CA THR A 195 -15.66 12.07 -8.77
C THR A 195 -16.13 11.64 -7.38
N ILE A 196 -16.72 12.55 -6.59
CA ILE A 196 -17.25 12.25 -5.26
C ILE A 196 -18.54 11.41 -5.37
N GLN A 197 -19.48 11.85 -6.23
CA GLN A 197 -20.77 11.19 -6.41
C GLN A 197 -20.65 9.78 -7.03
N ALA A 198 -19.59 9.53 -7.79
CA ALA A 198 -19.33 8.25 -8.44
C ALA A 198 -18.56 7.26 -7.55
N SER A 199 -17.96 7.73 -6.48
CA SER A 199 -17.15 6.92 -5.54
C SER A 199 -18.01 6.33 -4.41
N ALA A 200 -17.73 5.08 -4.03
CA ALA A 200 -18.35 4.38 -2.91
C ALA A 200 -17.80 4.80 -1.54
N ASN A 201 -16.56 5.34 -1.52
CA ASN A 201 -15.90 5.72 -0.27
C ASN A 201 -16.71 6.78 0.51
N THR A 202 -16.52 6.81 1.82
CA THR A 202 -17.36 7.57 2.74
C THR A 202 -16.73 8.87 3.24
N PHE A 203 -15.68 9.37 2.60
CA PHE A 203 -15.02 10.62 3.02
C PHE A 203 -15.94 11.83 2.89
N TYR A 204 -16.97 11.75 2.01
CA TYR A 204 -17.95 12.79 1.78
C TYR A 204 -19.36 12.22 1.80
N GLN A 205 -20.24 12.82 2.59
CA GLN A 205 -21.63 12.35 2.71
C GLN A 205 -22.61 13.44 2.29
N ASN A 206 -23.49 13.11 1.33
CA ASN A 206 -24.48 14.01 0.74
C ASN A 206 -23.84 15.24 0.05
N ILE A 207 -22.67 15.08 -0.51
CA ILE A 207 -21.81 16.15 -1.08
C ILE A 207 -21.53 15.82 -2.54
N ASN A 208 -21.47 16.87 -3.37
CA ASN A 208 -20.86 16.82 -4.69
C ASN A 208 -19.61 17.74 -4.72
N LEU A 209 -18.81 17.64 -5.77
CA LEU A 209 -17.56 18.39 -5.87
C LEU A 209 -17.77 19.91 -5.82
N ALA A 210 -18.89 20.42 -6.36
CA ALA A 210 -19.21 21.84 -6.35
C ALA A 210 -19.52 22.36 -4.93
N ASP A 211 -20.09 21.53 -4.06
CA ASP A 211 -20.37 21.90 -2.66
C ASP A 211 -19.09 22.23 -1.88
N LEU A 212 -17.95 21.70 -2.30
CA LEU A 212 -16.65 21.88 -1.65
C LEU A 212 -15.88 23.12 -2.16
N GLN A 213 -16.48 23.89 -3.07
CA GLN A 213 -15.82 25.09 -3.56
C GLN A 213 -15.65 26.12 -2.43
N GLY A 214 -14.38 26.40 -2.08
CA GLY A 214 -14.04 27.32 -0.97
C GLY A 214 -14.13 26.69 0.42
N PHE A 215 -14.47 25.42 0.54
CA PHE A 215 -14.40 24.69 1.81
C PHE A 215 -12.94 24.55 2.25
N LYS A 216 -12.69 24.80 3.53
CA LYS A 216 -11.38 24.61 4.15
C LYS A 216 -11.50 23.55 5.21
N ASP A 217 -10.80 22.43 5.01
CA ASP A 217 -10.74 21.34 5.97
C ASP A 217 -10.05 21.82 7.26
N GLN A 218 -10.72 21.70 8.40
CA GLN A 218 -10.12 21.93 9.73
C GLN A 218 -9.39 20.68 10.22
N TYR A 219 -9.85 19.51 9.77
CA TYR A 219 -9.27 18.21 10.05
C TYR A 219 -8.95 17.52 8.71
N PRO A 220 -7.85 17.90 8.04
CA PRO A 220 -7.63 17.55 6.64
C PRO A 220 -7.60 16.03 6.41
N LEU A 221 -6.93 15.25 7.27
CA LEU A 221 -6.77 13.80 7.08
C LEU A 221 -7.84 12.98 7.80
N ASN A 222 -8.26 13.40 8.99
CA ASN A 222 -9.00 12.59 9.96
C ASN A 222 -10.45 13.05 10.16
N SER A 223 -11.16 13.33 9.06
CA SER A 223 -12.58 13.66 9.12
C SER A 223 -13.37 13.18 7.90
N ARG A 224 -14.67 12.96 8.12
CA ARG A 224 -15.67 12.84 7.06
C ARG A 224 -16.41 14.16 6.94
N VAL A 225 -16.50 14.71 5.73
CA VAL A 225 -17.29 15.92 5.48
C VAL A 225 -18.73 15.55 5.17
N VAL A 226 -19.68 16.18 5.85
CA VAL A 226 -21.11 15.88 5.72
C VAL A 226 -21.87 17.16 5.40
N LYS A 227 -22.81 17.09 4.45
CA LYS A 227 -23.78 18.14 4.18
C LYS A 227 -25.07 17.84 4.93
N GLY A 228 -25.41 18.70 5.90
CA GLY A 228 -26.62 18.61 6.69
C GLY A 228 -27.88 18.93 5.88
N ALA A 229 -29.04 18.65 6.45
CA ALA A 229 -30.34 18.99 5.84
C ALA A 229 -30.53 20.50 5.66
N ASP A 230 -29.81 21.33 6.41
CA ASP A 230 -29.77 22.80 6.30
C ASP A 230 -28.81 23.29 5.21
N GLY A 231 -28.17 22.37 4.47
CA GLY A 231 -27.22 22.65 3.40
C GLY A 231 -25.81 23.02 3.88
N LYS A 232 -25.56 23.06 5.21
CA LYS A 232 -24.24 23.39 5.76
C LYS A 232 -23.32 22.19 5.76
N LEU A 233 -22.03 22.44 5.50
CA LEU A 233 -20.97 21.46 5.62
C LEU A 233 -20.46 21.42 7.06
N SER A 234 -20.17 20.21 7.54
CA SER A 234 -19.55 19.95 8.84
C SER A 234 -18.60 18.78 8.74
N GLU A 235 -17.64 18.70 9.65
CA GLU A 235 -16.66 17.61 9.72
C GLU A 235 -16.98 16.69 10.91
N LEU A 236 -17.16 15.39 10.62
CA LEU A 236 -17.20 14.33 11.61
C LEU A 236 -15.77 13.86 11.87
N VAL A 237 -15.17 14.34 12.94
CA VAL A 237 -13.76 14.11 13.26
C VAL A 237 -13.55 12.67 13.76
N TYR A 238 -12.49 12.01 13.29
CA TYR A 238 -12.06 10.71 13.76
C TYR A 238 -11.23 10.91 15.03
N ARG A 239 -11.78 10.55 16.19
CA ARG A 239 -11.11 10.71 17.49
C ARG A 239 -11.74 9.87 18.60
N ALA A 240 -10.90 9.43 19.53
CA ALA A 240 -11.30 8.64 20.68
C ALA A 240 -12.06 9.46 21.74
N GLY A 241 -11.80 10.77 21.83
CA GLY A 241 -12.15 11.62 22.97
C GLY A 241 -11.11 11.53 24.09
N THR A 242 -11.04 12.58 24.93
CA THR A 242 -10.09 12.61 26.05
C THR A 242 -10.67 11.92 27.30
N PRO A 243 -9.81 11.28 28.14
CA PRO A 243 -10.27 10.61 29.37
C PRO A 243 -10.97 11.55 30.37
N ASP A 244 -10.61 12.83 30.37
CA ASP A 244 -11.21 13.85 31.21
C ASP A 244 -12.56 14.43 30.68
N GLY A 245 -12.98 13.95 29.51
CA GLY A 245 -14.23 14.35 28.85
C GLY A 245 -14.23 15.75 28.23
N LYS A 246 -13.09 16.48 28.21
CA LYS A 246 -13.04 17.82 27.61
C LYS A 246 -13.22 17.77 26.11
N VAL A 247 -12.71 16.71 25.45
CA VAL A 247 -12.95 16.44 24.05
C VAL A 247 -13.86 15.22 23.94
N ALA A 248 -15.05 15.41 23.37
CA ALA A 248 -16.02 14.32 23.19
C ALA A 248 -15.51 13.31 22.14
N PRO A 249 -15.90 12.02 22.29
CA PRO A 249 -15.65 11.02 21.25
C PRO A 249 -16.22 11.46 19.89
N GLY A 250 -15.51 11.11 18.81
CA GLY A 250 -15.94 11.33 17.44
C GLY A 250 -16.23 10.02 16.71
N LEU A 251 -16.16 10.06 15.37
CA LEU A 251 -16.30 8.87 14.54
C LEU A 251 -15.11 7.92 14.83
N TYR A 252 -15.35 6.62 14.80
CA TYR A 252 -14.39 5.54 15.06
C TYR A 252 -13.83 5.49 16.49
N ALA A 253 -14.47 6.19 17.44
CA ALA A 253 -13.97 6.27 18.82
C ALA A 253 -13.73 4.90 19.48
N THR A 254 -14.54 3.88 19.18
CA THR A 254 -14.40 2.52 19.72
C THR A 254 -13.06 1.89 19.34
N TYR A 255 -12.65 1.99 18.08
CA TYR A 255 -11.39 1.45 17.59
C TYR A 255 -10.19 2.27 18.05
N LEU A 256 -10.30 3.61 17.96
CA LEU A 256 -9.22 4.51 18.35
C LEU A 256 -8.89 4.42 19.84
N LYS A 257 -9.89 4.20 20.73
CA LYS A 257 -9.64 3.95 22.16
C LYS A 257 -8.82 2.70 22.40
N LYS A 258 -9.14 1.60 21.68
CA LYS A 258 -8.39 0.34 21.79
C LYS A 258 -6.94 0.49 21.31
N SER A 259 -6.73 1.24 20.21
CA SER A 259 -5.40 1.54 19.71
C SER A 259 -4.60 2.39 20.72
N VAL A 260 -5.20 3.43 21.30
CA VAL A 260 -4.59 4.25 22.37
C VAL A 260 -4.18 3.38 23.57
N GLU A 261 -5.03 2.48 24.05
CA GLU A 261 -4.70 1.55 25.15
C GLU A 261 -3.47 0.67 24.82
N CYS A 262 -3.32 0.26 23.55
CA CYS A 262 -2.16 -0.51 23.09
C CYS A 262 -0.91 0.38 23.02
N PHE A 263 -1.03 1.61 22.53
CA PHE A 263 0.08 2.57 22.50
C PHE A 263 0.56 2.96 23.90
N GLU A 264 -0.32 3.14 24.87
CA GLU A 264 0.05 3.39 26.27
C GLU A 264 0.91 2.23 26.83
N LYS A 265 0.62 0.99 26.45
CA LYS A 265 1.42 -0.18 26.82
C LYS A 265 2.73 -0.24 26.03
N ALA A 266 2.71 0.02 24.72
CA ALA A 266 3.89 0.05 23.86
C ALA A 266 4.91 1.08 24.35
N ARG A 267 4.44 2.26 24.75
CA ARG A 267 5.25 3.36 25.27
C ARG A 267 6.19 2.94 26.42
N ALA A 268 5.75 2.02 27.26
CA ALA A 268 6.55 1.52 28.38
C ALA A 268 7.80 0.70 27.96
N TYR A 269 7.85 0.25 26.70
CA TYR A 269 8.94 -0.52 26.12
C TYR A 269 9.74 0.27 25.07
N ALA A 270 9.26 1.45 24.67
CA ALA A 270 9.89 2.31 23.68
C ALA A 270 11.11 3.05 24.26
N GLU A 271 12.07 3.35 23.40
CA GLU A 271 13.15 4.29 23.72
C GLU A 271 12.59 5.73 23.84
N PRO A 272 13.27 6.64 24.57
CA PRO A 272 12.71 7.97 24.90
C PRO A 272 12.19 8.75 23.67
N ALA A 273 12.93 8.79 22.57
CA ALA A 273 12.50 9.50 21.35
C ALA A 273 11.28 8.86 20.68
N GLN A 274 11.20 7.53 20.69
CA GLN A 274 10.03 6.82 20.16
C GLN A 274 8.83 6.98 21.10
N ALA A 275 9.05 7.01 22.41
CA ALA A 275 7.99 7.26 23.39
C ALA A 275 7.37 8.66 23.22
N GLU A 276 8.18 9.68 22.88
CA GLU A 276 7.68 11.03 22.56
C GLU A 276 6.76 11.02 21.32
N ALA A 277 7.17 10.34 20.26
CA ALA A 277 6.31 10.17 19.07
C ALA A 277 5.00 9.47 19.43
N ILE A 278 5.05 8.38 20.21
CA ILE A 278 3.84 7.68 20.67
C ILE A 278 2.94 8.62 21.51
N ASP A 279 3.49 9.48 22.37
CA ASP A 279 2.71 10.43 23.17
C ASP A 279 1.94 11.43 22.28
N HIS A 280 2.55 11.93 21.19
CA HIS A 280 1.89 12.79 20.22
C HIS A 280 0.77 12.05 19.46
N LEU A 281 1.01 10.82 19.03
CA LEU A 281 0.01 10.02 18.35
C LEU A 281 -1.21 9.70 19.26
N ILE A 282 -0.96 9.38 20.53
CA ILE A 282 -2.04 9.21 21.53
C ILE A 282 -2.88 10.49 21.63
N ARG A 283 -2.26 11.68 21.73
CA ARG A 283 -2.99 12.95 21.78
C ARG A 283 -3.75 13.25 20.49
N PHE A 284 -3.15 12.95 19.33
CA PHE A 284 -3.85 13.05 18.04
C PHE A 284 -5.10 12.17 18.02
N TYR A 285 -5.01 10.91 18.42
CA TYR A 285 -6.17 10.03 18.47
C TYR A 285 -7.21 10.46 19.52
N GLN A 286 -6.81 11.03 20.61
CA GLN A 286 -7.74 11.53 21.62
C GLN A 286 -8.46 12.81 21.19
N THR A 287 -7.78 13.72 20.53
CA THR A 287 -8.29 15.07 20.21
C THR A 287 -8.72 15.26 18.76
N GLY A 288 -8.06 14.59 17.83
CA GLY A 288 -8.18 14.84 16.39
C GLY A 288 -7.37 16.06 15.92
N ASP A 289 -6.55 16.66 16.77
CA ASP A 289 -5.82 17.90 16.47
C ASP A 289 -4.68 17.64 15.49
N TYR A 290 -4.74 18.27 14.32
CA TYR A 290 -3.72 18.15 13.28
C TYR A 290 -2.32 18.61 13.76
N ALA A 291 -2.23 19.54 14.70
CA ALA A 291 -0.94 19.95 15.26
C ALA A 291 -0.25 18.80 16.02
N GLU A 292 -0.99 17.91 16.66
CA GLU A 292 -0.44 16.69 17.30
C GLU A 292 0.02 15.67 16.26
N TRP A 293 -0.66 15.60 15.09
CA TRP A 293 -0.20 14.78 13.96
C TRP A 293 1.14 15.27 13.40
N VAL A 294 1.29 16.57 13.17
CA VAL A 294 2.55 17.18 12.73
C VAL A 294 3.67 16.99 13.77
N ALA A 295 3.33 17.09 15.05
CA ALA A 295 4.28 16.83 16.14
C ALA A 295 4.70 15.34 16.20
N PHE A 296 3.76 14.42 16.00
CA PHE A 296 4.05 12.99 15.84
C PHE A 296 5.02 12.75 14.69
N GLY A 297 4.71 13.21 13.48
CA GLY A 297 5.56 13.04 12.31
C GLY A 297 6.95 13.64 12.51
N THR A 298 7.04 14.82 13.16
CA THR A 298 8.31 15.47 13.49
C THR A 298 9.17 14.63 14.44
N ALA A 299 8.61 14.14 15.55
CA ALA A 299 9.32 13.29 16.50
C ALA A 299 9.68 11.94 15.89
N TRP A 300 8.76 11.38 15.09
CA TRP A 300 8.92 10.08 14.45
C TRP A 300 10.02 10.08 13.38
N VAL A 301 10.11 11.11 12.52
CA VAL A 301 11.15 11.19 11.47
C VAL A 301 12.55 11.32 12.06
N GLN A 302 12.68 11.91 13.24
CA GLN A 302 13.96 12.09 13.93
C GLN A 302 14.42 10.87 14.74
N ASN A 303 13.60 9.84 14.83
CA ASN A 303 13.85 8.61 15.58
C ASN A 303 14.33 7.49 14.62
N ASP A 304 15.39 6.76 14.97
CA ASP A 304 15.93 5.61 14.19
C ASP A 304 15.77 4.29 14.98
N ALA A 305 14.54 3.94 15.34
CA ALA A 305 14.23 2.72 16.08
C ALA A 305 14.43 1.45 15.22
N THR A 306 14.87 0.34 15.85
CA THR A 306 14.99 -0.97 15.20
C THR A 306 13.60 -1.58 14.90
N VAL A 307 12.66 -1.48 15.86
CA VAL A 307 11.25 -1.78 15.67
C VAL A 307 10.56 -0.45 15.42
N ASP A 308 10.05 -0.25 14.23
CA ASP A 308 9.42 1.00 13.83
C ASP A 308 7.98 0.76 13.38
N PHE A 309 7.20 1.81 13.30
CA PHE A 309 5.78 1.71 12.98
C PHE A 309 5.30 2.99 12.32
N ASP A 310 4.25 2.85 11.58
CA ASP A 310 3.36 3.90 11.16
C ASP A 310 1.93 3.55 11.58
N ASN A 311 1.09 4.53 11.91
CA ASN A 311 -0.29 4.29 12.35
C ASN A 311 -1.07 5.60 12.29
N GLY A 312 -2.11 5.66 11.46
CA GLY A 312 -2.84 6.92 11.30
C GLY A 312 -3.86 6.93 10.18
N PHE A 313 -4.19 8.16 9.76
CA PHE A 313 -4.96 8.47 8.57
C PHE A 313 -4.01 9.20 7.61
N ILE A 314 -3.38 8.48 6.68
CA ILE A 314 -2.14 8.91 6.07
C ILE A 314 -2.27 9.07 4.57
N GLU A 315 -2.37 7.95 3.84
CA GLU A 315 -2.43 7.98 2.39
C GLU A 315 -3.80 8.43 1.88
N VAL A 316 -3.78 9.19 0.81
CA VAL A 316 -4.97 9.87 0.29
C VAL A 316 -5.48 9.28 -1.04
N TYR A 317 -4.92 8.19 -1.50
CA TYR A 317 -5.25 7.54 -2.80
C TYR A 317 -6.72 7.17 -2.92
N ARG A 318 -7.39 6.84 -1.79
CA ARG A 318 -8.81 6.46 -1.76
C ARG A 318 -9.76 7.65 -1.80
N ASP A 319 -9.29 8.85 -1.51
CA ASP A 319 -10.08 10.07 -1.69
C ASP A 319 -9.93 10.58 -3.14
N ALA A 320 -11.04 10.72 -3.85
CA ALA A 320 -11.05 11.26 -5.21
C ALA A 320 -10.53 12.70 -5.31
N ARG A 321 -10.51 13.46 -4.19
CA ARG A 321 -9.87 14.78 -4.09
C ARG A 321 -8.39 14.73 -3.69
N GLY A 322 -7.91 13.57 -3.21
CA GLY A 322 -6.58 13.47 -2.65
C GLY A 322 -6.36 14.30 -1.36
N ALA A 323 -7.35 14.37 -0.47
CA ALA A 323 -7.32 15.24 0.71
C ALA A 323 -7.58 14.50 2.04
N LYS A 324 -8.34 13.40 2.02
CA LYS A 324 -8.69 12.62 3.24
C LYS A 324 -7.82 11.39 3.34
N GLY A 325 -7.28 11.15 4.54
CA GLY A 325 -6.40 10.02 4.80
C GLY A 325 -7.18 8.72 5.07
N SER A 326 -6.70 7.63 4.47
CA SER A 326 -7.14 6.28 4.78
C SER A 326 -6.55 5.82 6.10
N SER A 327 -7.32 5.03 6.87
CA SER A 327 -6.81 4.33 8.05
C SER A 327 -5.81 3.27 7.61
N GLN A 328 -4.58 3.36 8.10
CA GLN A 328 -3.50 2.43 7.76
C GLN A 328 -2.46 2.32 8.87
N SER A 329 -1.75 1.22 8.89
CA SER A 329 -0.63 1.01 9.80
C SER A 329 0.27 -0.10 9.35
N PHE A 330 1.57 0.04 9.63
CA PHE A 330 2.53 -1.06 9.60
C PHE A 330 3.35 -1.11 10.89
N VAL A 331 3.90 -2.29 11.19
CA VAL A 331 4.98 -2.49 12.16
C VAL A 331 6.08 -3.30 11.50
N THR A 332 7.30 -2.80 11.59
CA THR A 332 8.45 -3.35 10.87
C THR A 332 9.66 -3.53 11.77
N ILE A 333 10.58 -4.38 11.30
CA ILE A 333 11.91 -4.56 11.89
C ILE A 333 12.96 -4.16 10.85
N THR A 334 13.91 -3.33 11.26
CA THR A 334 15.02 -2.91 10.38
C THR A 334 15.94 -4.08 10.04
N ASP A 335 16.06 -4.41 8.74
CA ASP A 335 17.13 -5.27 8.19
C ASP A 335 18.43 -4.45 8.12
N LYS A 336 19.29 -4.59 9.13
CA LYS A 336 20.50 -3.77 9.26
C LYS A 336 21.49 -3.96 8.11
N PRO A 337 21.80 -5.18 7.62
CA PRO A 337 22.71 -5.37 6.49
C PRO A 337 22.25 -4.65 5.22
N VAL A 338 21.00 -4.82 4.83
CA VAL A 338 20.45 -4.19 3.62
C VAL A 338 20.33 -2.68 3.81
N THR A 339 19.88 -2.21 4.97
CA THR A 339 19.82 -0.79 5.33
C THR A 339 21.17 -0.10 5.18
N THR A 340 22.26 -0.75 5.62
CA THR A 340 23.61 -0.18 5.51
C THR A 340 24.04 0.02 4.05
N ALA A 341 23.67 -0.90 3.16
CA ALA A 341 23.91 -0.74 1.72
C ALA A 341 23.11 0.42 1.14
N MET A 342 21.83 0.55 1.50
CA MET A 342 20.92 1.57 0.98
C MET A 342 21.20 2.99 1.52
N LYS A 343 21.75 3.13 2.73
CA LYS A 343 22.15 4.43 3.29
C LYS A 343 23.10 5.20 2.37
N LYS A 344 23.98 4.51 1.62
CA LYS A 344 24.85 5.14 0.62
C LYS A 344 24.11 5.93 -0.44
N LEU A 345 22.89 5.48 -0.80
CA LEU A 345 22.04 6.19 -1.75
C LEU A 345 21.58 7.52 -1.18
N GLY A 346 21.02 7.52 0.03
CA GLY A 346 20.60 8.73 0.74
C GLY A 346 21.74 9.74 0.96
N GLU A 347 22.94 9.27 1.33
CA GLU A 347 24.13 10.11 1.48
C GLU A 347 24.55 10.83 0.18
N ASN A 348 24.12 10.31 -0.97
CA ASN A 348 24.37 10.89 -2.29
C ASN A 348 23.14 11.57 -2.91
N ALA A 349 22.05 11.79 -2.15
CA ALA A 349 20.83 12.42 -2.67
C ALA A 349 21.07 13.76 -3.36
N ALA A 350 21.92 14.62 -2.76
CA ALA A 350 22.32 15.90 -3.34
C ALA A 350 23.00 15.76 -4.70
N TYR A 351 23.80 14.70 -4.91
CA TYR A 351 24.43 14.44 -6.22
C TYR A 351 23.37 14.13 -7.27
N PHE A 352 22.41 13.24 -6.98
CA PHE A 352 21.37 12.84 -7.92
C PHE A 352 20.40 13.98 -8.22
N GLU A 353 20.04 14.80 -7.23
CA GLU A 353 19.25 16.02 -7.42
C GLU A 353 19.91 16.98 -8.42
N GLN A 354 21.22 17.23 -8.27
CA GLN A 354 21.95 18.13 -9.18
C GLN A 354 22.01 17.59 -10.62
N LYS A 355 21.94 16.26 -10.81
CA LYS A 355 21.92 15.59 -12.11
C LYS A 355 20.53 15.50 -12.73
N ALA A 356 19.48 15.82 -11.98
CA ALA A 356 18.11 15.81 -12.48
C ALA A 356 17.94 16.76 -13.68
N PRO A 357 17.10 16.38 -14.67
CA PRO A 357 17.05 17.09 -15.97
C PRO A 357 16.20 18.38 -15.94
N TRP A 358 15.62 18.74 -14.82
CA TRP A 358 14.76 19.95 -14.69
C TRP A 358 15.56 21.22 -14.45
N ASP A 359 14.88 22.36 -14.57
CA ASP A 359 15.46 23.70 -14.38
C ASP A 359 16.03 23.87 -12.96
N ASN A 360 17.16 24.59 -12.86
CA ASN A 360 17.86 24.81 -11.61
C ASN A 360 17.04 25.54 -10.54
N GLN A 361 16.03 26.33 -10.91
CA GLN A 361 15.12 26.98 -9.96
C GLN A 361 14.29 25.99 -9.14
N TYR A 362 14.06 24.79 -9.67
CA TYR A 362 13.34 23.70 -9.01
C TYR A 362 14.26 22.69 -8.30
N LYS A 363 15.58 22.93 -8.27
CA LYS A 363 16.52 22.09 -7.55
C LYS A 363 16.63 22.50 -6.10
N LEU A 364 16.69 21.52 -5.22
CA LEU A 364 16.99 21.72 -3.82
C LEU A 364 18.43 22.24 -3.66
N THR A 365 18.62 23.25 -2.82
CA THR A 365 19.93 23.85 -2.51
C THR A 365 20.49 23.37 -1.20
N SER A 366 19.66 22.77 -0.35
CA SER A 366 20.06 22.14 0.92
C SER A 366 19.32 20.83 1.08
N PHE A 367 20.02 19.83 1.61
CA PHE A 367 19.48 18.50 1.85
C PHE A 367 19.50 18.18 3.34
N LYS A 368 18.40 17.65 3.84
CA LYS A 368 18.41 16.78 5.01
C LYS A 368 18.63 15.37 4.51
N LEU A 369 19.58 14.65 5.11
CA LEU A 369 19.79 13.26 4.75
C LEU A 369 18.53 12.45 5.11
N PRO A 370 17.90 11.77 4.14
CA PRO A 370 16.75 10.95 4.43
C PRO A 370 17.17 9.75 5.30
N VAL A 371 16.32 9.36 6.23
CA VAL A 371 16.48 8.09 6.93
C VAL A 371 16.05 6.99 5.97
N VAL A 372 16.94 6.03 5.70
CA VAL A 372 16.67 4.89 4.81
C VAL A 372 16.66 3.61 5.63
N LYS A 373 15.60 2.85 5.54
CA LYS A 373 15.41 1.58 6.23
C LYS A 373 14.95 0.50 5.27
N ALA A 374 15.74 -0.54 5.06
CA ALA A 374 15.24 -1.79 4.55
C ALA A 374 14.60 -2.55 5.72
N VAL A 375 13.40 -3.04 5.53
CA VAL A 375 12.60 -3.59 6.63
C VAL A 375 11.97 -4.93 6.31
N GLU A 376 11.68 -5.67 7.37
CA GLU A 376 10.84 -6.86 7.41
C GLU A 376 9.52 -6.50 8.08
N THR A 377 8.41 -6.85 7.45
CA THR A 377 7.07 -6.56 7.94
C THR A 377 6.63 -7.57 8.99
N LEU A 378 6.11 -7.08 10.13
CA LEU A 378 5.39 -7.88 11.11
C LEU A 378 3.88 -7.83 10.88
N VAL A 379 3.35 -6.65 10.65
CA VAL A 379 1.94 -6.43 10.37
C VAL A 379 1.75 -5.23 9.44
N GLU A 380 0.82 -5.38 8.53
CA GLU A 380 0.20 -4.29 7.76
C GLU A 380 -1.31 -4.40 7.92
N THR A 381 -1.99 -3.26 8.12
CA THR A 381 -3.44 -3.17 8.35
C THR A 381 -4.03 -1.95 7.67
N GLY A 382 -5.36 -1.90 7.61
CA GLY A 382 -6.05 -0.81 6.97
C GLY A 382 -5.81 -0.81 5.45
N ASP A 383 -5.48 0.34 4.88
CA ASP A 383 -5.24 0.51 3.43
C ASP A 383 -3.92 -0.13 2.95
N PHE A 384 -3.04 -0.52 3.84
CA PHE A 384 -1.91 -1.39 3.49
C PHE A 384 -2.37 -2.84 3.32
N SER A 385 -2.26 -3.36 2.11
CA SER A 385 -2.76 -4.69 1.72
C SER A 385 -1.76 -5.84 1.96
N VAL A 386 -0.76 -5.64 2.83
CA VAL A 386 0.33 -6.60 3.10
C VAL A 386 1.11 -6.98 1.83
N SER A 387 1.29 -6.04 0.94
CA SER A 387 2.06 -6.19 -0.29
C SER A 387 2.84 -4.91 -0.63
N THR A 388 2.92 -3.97 0.32
CA THR A 388 3.70 -2.74 0.19
C THR A 388 5.17 -3.06 -0.06
N ILE A 389 5.78 -2.37 -1.01
CA ILE A 389 7.19 -2.57 -1.39
C ILE A 389 8.08 -1.39 -1.08
N GLY A 390 7.50 -0.19 -0.93
CA GLY A 390 8.19 1.03 -0.55
C GLY A 390 7.22 2.02 0.10
N ASP A 391 7.76 2.96 0.88
CA ASP A 391 7.00 4.05 1.48
C ASP A 391 7.93 5.19 1.89
N ASN A 392 7.52 6.45 1.66
CA ASN A 392 8.25 7.65 2.03
C ASN A 392 7.37 8.56 2.88
N LEU A 393 7.62 8.60 4.18
CA LEU A 393 6.80 9.32 5.15
C LEU A 393 7.63 10.28 6.03
N PRO A 394 6.99 11.27 6.65
CA PRO A 394 5.60 11.68 6.56
C PRO A 394 5.29 12.43 5.25
N ASN A 395 4.01 12.59 4.88
CA ASN A 395 3.60 13.26 3.66
C ASN A 395 3.59 14.81 3.77
N GLU A 396 3.74 15.36 4.97
CA GLU A 396 3.69 16.78 5.25
C GLU A 396 4.95 17.51 4.75
N ASN A 397 4.80 18.38 3.74
CA ASN A 397 5.90 19.14 3.15
C ASN A 397 6.71 19.94 4.18
N GLU A 398 6.06 20.51 5.20
CA GLU A 398 6.72 21.28 6.25
C GLU A 398 7.68 20.44 7.10
N ILE A 399 7.39 19.13 7.26
CA ILE A 399 8.26 18.19 7.95
C ILE A 399 9.41 17.79 7.02
N HIS A 400 9.11 17.44 5.75
CA HIS A 400 10.11 17.10 4.74
C HIS A 400 11.19 18.18 4.59
N GLU A 401 10.79 19.43 4.40
CA GLU A 401 11.73 20.54 4.19
C GLU A 401 12.63 20.78 5.40
N LYS A 402 12.10 20.58 6.61
CA LYS A 402 12.81 20.95 7.84
C LYS A 402 13.55 19.79 8.49
N TYR A 403 12.99 18.60 8.45
CA TYR A 403 13.47 17.42 9.17
C TYR A 403 13.82 16.24 8.27
N GLY A 404 13.41 16.25 7.00
CA GLY A 404 13.59 15.14 6.06
C GLY A 404 12.45 14.12 6.15
N SER A 405 12.69 12.91 5.65
CA SER A 405 11.74 11.80 5.63
C SER A 405 12.38 10.49 6.07
N LYS A 406 11.54 9.51 6.39
CA LYS A 406 11.91 8.09 6.50
C LYS A 406 11.45 7.36 5.26
N ASN A 407 12.36 6.61 4.67
CA ASN A 407 12.10 5.77 3.50
C ASN A 407 12.17 4.32 3.93
N PHE A 408 11.06 3.62 3.78
CA PHE A 408 10.95 2.20 4.07
C PHE A 408 11.02 1.40 2.76
N LEU A 409 11.91 0.43 2.72
CA LEU A 409 12.03 -0.52 1.63
C LEU A 409 11.60 -1.89 2.19
N PHE A 410 10.39 -2.33 1.84
CA PHE A 410 9.79 -3.57 2.35
C PHE A 410 10.35 -4.79 1.62
N MET A 411 11.64 -5.05 1.83
CA MET A 411 12.38 -6.06 1.07
C MET A 411 11.86 -7.48 1.28
N GLY A 412 11.28 -7.77 2.45
CA GLY A 412 10.64 -9.06 2.73
C GLY A 412 9.41 -9.28 1.86
N SER A 413 8.50 -8.31 1.83
CA SER A 413 7.28 -8.33 0.98
C SER A 413 7.63 -8.40 -0.49
N LYS A 414 8.58 -7.56 -0.95
CA LYS A 414 9.04 -7.54 -2.34
C LYS A 414 9.56 -8.89 -2.79
N ARG A 415 10.44 -9.53 -2.02
CA ARG A 415 11.00 -10.86 -2.35
C ARG A 415 9.91 -11.93 -2.41
N ALA A 416 8.97 -11.91 -1.46
CA ALA A 416 7.84 -12.84 -1.45
C ALA A 416 6.95 -12.68 -2.69
N LEU A 417 6.68 -11.43 -3.11
CA LEU A 417 5.93 -11.13 -4.33
C LEU A 417 6.65 -11.60 -5.60
N GLU A 418 7.97 -11.37 -5.70
CA GLU A 418 8.78 -11.81 -6.83
C GLU A 418 8.80 -13.34 -6.95
N GLU A 419 8.93 -14.03 -5.83
CA GLU A 419 8.91 -15.49 -5.77
C GLU A 419 7.54 -16.03 -6.16
N ALA A 420 6.46 -15.47 -5.62
CA ALA A 420 5.08 -15.86 -5.93
C ALA A 420 4.67 -15.57 -7.38
N SER A 421 5.18 -14.48 -7.96
CA SER A 421 4.92 -14.10 -9.37
C SER A 421 5.62 -15.02 -10.37
N GLY A 422 6.76 -15.58 -10.00
CA GLY A 422 7.54 -16.51 -10.79
C GLY A 422 8.16 -15.93 -12.07
N LYS A 423 9.13 -16.64 -12.62
CA LYS A 423 9.85 -16.25 -13.85
C LYS A 423 9.04 -16.51 -15.14
N THR A 424 7.91 -17.21 -15.03
CA THR A 424 7.09 -17.65 -16.17
C THR A 424 6.42 -16.49 -16.90
N ALA A 425 5.97 -15.46 -16.17
CA ALA A 425 5.38 -14.27 -16.78
C ALA A 425 6.40 -13.53 -17.65
N THR A 426 7.62 -13.33 -17.17
CA THR A 426 8.69 -12.68 -17.95
C THR A 426 8.99 -13.47 -19.23
N ALA A 427 9.06 -14.80 -19.17
CA ALA A 427 9.30 -15.64 -20.35
C ALA A 427 8.17 -15.53 -21.38
N GLU A 428 6.91 -15.36 -20.97
CA GLU A 428 5.76 -15.22 -21.87
C GLU A 428 5.68 -13.84 -22.54
N PHE A 429 6.03 -12.78 -21.80
CA PHE A 429 5.78 -11.41 -22.25
C PHE A 429 7.01 -10.67 -22.77
N ALA A 430 8.22 -11.13 -22.49
CA ALA A 430 9.44 -10.57 -23.06
C ALA A 430 9.48 -10.69 -24.59
N SER A 431 9.97 -9.66 -25.25
CA SER A 431 9.99 -9.56 -26.70
C SER A 431 11.06 -10.45 -27.33
N SER A 432 12.09 -10.84 -26.58
CA SER A 432 13.25 -11.61 -27.13
C SER A 432 13.90 -12.51 -26.05
N PRO A 433 14.63 -13.57 -26.50
CA PRO A 433 15.45 -14.38 -25.59
C PRO A 433 16.51 -13.56 -24.81
N ALA A 434 17.01 -12.47 -25.39
CA ALA A 434 17.99 -11.60 -24.77
C ALA A 434 17.37 -10.85 -23.55
N GLU A 435 16.13 -10.37 -23.66
CA GLU A 435 15.38 -9.77 -22.54
C GLU A 435 15.12 -10.79 -21.45
N ILE A 436 14.74 -12.04 -21.79
CA ILE A 436 14.55 -13.11 -20.81
C ILE A 436 15.83 -13.36 -20.02
N ALA A 437 16.96 -13.49 -20.73
CA ALA A 437 18.27 -13.73 -20.11
C ALA A 437 18.69 -12.54 -19.21
N ARG A 438 18.45 -11.31 -19.67
CA ARG A 438 18.75 -10.09 -18.90
C ARG A 438 17.88 -10.01 -17.64
N ALA A 439 16.57 -10.21 -17.77
CA ALA A 439 15.65 -10.21 -16.62
C ALA A 439 16.01 -11.29 -15.61
N ALA A 440 16.39 -12.50 -16.06
CA ALA A 440 16.81 -13.58 -15.17
C ALA A 440 18.09 -13.28 -14.39
N LYS A 441 19.01 -12.48 -14.94
CA LYS A 441 20.31 -12.18 -14.33
C LYS A 441 20.30 -10.87 -13.53
N TYR A 442 19.65 -9.84 -14.04
CA TYR A 442 19.72 -8.47 -13.53
C TYR A 442 18.36 -7.90 -13.07
N GLY A 443 17.26 -8.63 -13.31
CA GLY A 443 15.92 -8.13 -13.04
C GLY A 443 15.67 -7.80 -11.58
N THR A 444 16.07 -8.66 -10.64
CA THR A 444 15.95 -8.39 -9.20
C THR A 444 16.77 -7.18 -8.78
N GLU A 445 18.03 -7.08 -9.24
CA GLU A 445 18.90 -5.94 -8.93
C GLU A 445 18.34 -4.62 -9.49
N ALA A 446 17.81 -4.64 -10.72
CA ALA A 446 17.16 -3.49 -11.34
C ALA A 446 15.88 -3.08 -10.60
N SER A 447 15.08 -4.04 -10.18
CA SER A 447 13.85 -3.82 -9.41
C SER A 447 14.14 -3.31 -8.00
N ASP A 448 15.14 -3.85 -7.29
CA ASP A 448 15.56 -3.35 -5.98
C ASP A 448 16.06 -1.91 -6.05
N LEU A 449 16.86 -1.60 -7.07
CA LEU A 449 17.36 -0.25 -7.30
C LEU A 449 16.22 0.71 -7.68
N LEU A 450 15.25 0.28 -8.50
CA LEU A 450 14.10 1.11 -8.87
C LEU A 450 13.34 1.55 -7.63
N VAL A 451 12.96 0.61 -6.75
CA VAL A 451 12.26 0.93 -5.50
C VAL A 451 13.12 1.85 -4.62
N ALA A 452 14.39 1.52 -4.43
CA ALA A 452 15.27 2.34 -3.60
C ALA A 452 15.43 3.77 -4.14
N MET A 453 15.60 3.95 -5.45
CA MET A 453 15.70 5.27 -6.07
C MET A 453 14.39 6.03 -6.05
N HIS A 454 13.26 5.35 -6.26
CA HIS A 454 11.92 5.90 -6.20
C HIS A 454 11.68 6.52 -4.81
N GLU A 455 11.87 5.73 -3.74
CA GLU A 455 11.61 6.18 -2.38
C GLU A 455 12.65 7.22 -1.89
N VAL A 456 13.94 6.87 -1.99
CA VAL A 456 15.00 7.65 -1.33
C VAL A 456 15.32 8.94 -2.08
N ILE A 457 15.31 8.91 -3.41
CA ILE A 457 15.66 10.06 -4.26
C ILE A 457 14.42 10.65 -4.92
N GLY A 458 13.50 9.82 -5.41
CA GLY A 458 12.31 10.24 -6.15
C GLY A 458 11.48 11.22 -5.34
N HIS A 459 10.78 10.76 -4.33
CA HIS A 459 9.92 11.61 -3.50
C HIS A 459 10.66 12.74 -2.80
N GLY A 460 11.90 12.50 -2.37
CA GLY A 460 12.73 13.51 -1.68
C GLY A 460 13.28 14.62 -2.57
N SER A 461 13.05 14.62 -3.88
CA SER A 461 13.66 15.54 -4.84
C SER A 461 12.74 16.67 -5.27
N GLY A 462 13.36 17.78 -5.74
CA GLY A 462 12.67 18.90 -6.31
C GLY A 462 12.14 19.91 -5.29
N LYS A 463 12.06 21.19 -5.71
CA LYS A 463 11.63 22.32 -4.89
C LYS A 463 10.38 22.97 -5.49
N LEU A 464 9.41 23.27 -4.63
CA LEU A 464 8.20 24.01 -5.04
C LEU A 464 8.51 25.50 -5.28
N SER A 465 7.76 26.10 -6.19
CA SER A 465 7.73 27.55 -6.39
C SER A 465 7.04 28.22 -5.20
N PRO A 466 7.45 29.44 -4.79
CA PRO A 466 6.82 30.17 -3.69
C PRO A 466 5.31 30.42 -3.84
N ARG A 467 4.78 30.34 -5.04
CA ARG A 467 3.33 30.49 -5.28
C ARG A 467 2.52 29.24 -4.94
N VAL A 468 3.15 28.09 -4.78
CA VAL A 468 2.52 26.82 -4.37
C VAL A 468 2.64 26.66 -2.85
N SER A 469 2.27 27.69 -2.10
CA SER A 469 2.48 27.78 -0.65
C SER A 469 1.62 26.82 0.19
N ALA A 470 0.52 26.31 -0.37
CA ALA A 470 -0.35 25.33 0.29
C ALA A 470 0.01 23.88 -0.04
N GLY A 471 1.19 23.64 -0.65
CA GLY A 471 1.62 22.33 -1.14
C GLY A 471 1.03 21.97 -2.51
N ALA A 472 1.78 21.22 -3.31
CA ALA A 472 1.40 20.88 -4.70
C ALA A 472 0.05 20.13 -4.77
N GLN A 473 -0.24 19.27 -3.82
CA GLN A 473 -1.48 18.50 -3.72
C GLN A 473 -2.74 19.39 -3.75
N SER A 474 -2.74 20.49 -3.02
CA SER A 474 -3.87 21.43 -2.99
C SER A 474 -4.17 22.07 -4.36
N TYR A 475 -3.16 22.19 -5.21
CA TYR A 475 -3.27 22.76 -6.56
C TYR A 475 -3.58 21.70 -7.62
N LEU A 476 -2.96 20.52 -7.53
CA LEU A 476 -3.04 19.45 -8.54
C LEU A 476 -4.20 18.47 -8.28
N LYS A 477 -4.75 18.47 -7.05
CA LYS A 477 -5.95 17.73 -6.65
C LYS A 477 -5.86 16.22 -7.00
N GLU A 478 -6.88 15.69 -7.69
CA GLU A 478 -7.01 14.28 -8.11
C GLU A 478 -5.88 13.77 -9.01
N TYR A 479 -5.07 14.64 -9.57
CA TYR A 479 -3.93 14.27 -10.43
C TYR A 479 -2.59 14.27 -9.69
N PHE A 480 -2.57 14.72 -8.42
CA PHE A 480 -1.33 14.85 -7.65
C PHE A 480 -0.61 13.51 -7.47
N SER A 481 -1.32 12.49 -7.03
CA SER A 481 -0.70 11.18 -6.77
C SER A 481 -0.12 10.56 -8.04
N THR A 482 -0.88 10.54 -9.15
CA THR A 482 -0.35 10.05 -10.45
C THR A 482 0.91 10.81 -10.88
N LEU A 483 0.96 12.15 -10.67
CA LEU A 483 2.14 12.95 -11.00
C LEU A 483 3.32 12.58 -10.10
N GLU A 484 3.10 12.46 -8.79
CA GLU A 484 4.16 12.25 -7.82
C GLU A 484 4.80 10.88 -7.97
N GLU A 485 3.99 9.84 -8.16
CA GLU A 485 4.46 8.47 -8.42
C GLU A 485 5.25 8.40 -9.74
N GLY A 486 4.72 9.00 -10.81
CA GLY A 486 5.43 9.05 -12.09
C GLY A 486 6.74 9.83 -12.02
N ARG A 487 6.81 10.89 -11.21
CA ARG A 487 8.04 11.65 -11.00
C ARG A 487 9.08 10.83 -10.22
N ALA A 488 8.66 10.06 -9.23
CA ALA A 488 9.54 9.21 -8.45
C ALA A 488 10.08 8.03 -9.29
N ASP A 489 9.24 7.38 -10.06
CA ASP A 489 9.65 6.32 -11.01
C ASP A 489 10.63 6.86 -12.07
N LEU A 490 10.35 8.04 -12.63
CA LEU A 490 11.23 8.66 -13.61
C LEU A 490 12.59 9.07 -13.04
N MET A 491 12.69 9.42 -11.74
CA MET A 491 13.98 9.65 -11.07
C MET A 491 14.82 8.38 -11.03
N ALA A 492 14.23 7.23 -10.79
CA ALA A 492 14.92 5.95 -10.86
C ALA A 492 15.39 5.65 -12.29
N LEU A 493 14.48 5.78 -13.27
CA LEU A 493 14.78 5.55 -14.70
C LEU A 493 15.85 6.51 -15.24
N TRP A 494 15.86 7.79 -14.81
CA TRP A 494 16.87 8.76 -15.21
C TRP A 494 18.26 8.41 -14.69
N ASN A 495 18.33 8.12 -13.39
CA ASN A 495 19.60 7.95 -12.69
C ASN A 495 20.21 6.55 -12.83
N VAL A 496 19.47 5.51 -13.27
CA VAL A 496 20.02 4.16 -13.46
C VAL A 496 21.21 4.11 -14.41
N TRP A 497 21.34 5.08 -15.32
CA TRP A 497 22.49 5.23 -16.24
C TRP A 497 23.67 5.99 -15.64
N ASP A 498 23.58 6.50 -14.41
CA ASP A 498 24.66 7.25 -13.78
C ASP A 498 25.73 6.30 -13.23
N PRO A 499 27.03 6.46 -13.61
CA PRO A 499 28.11 5.59 -13.14
C PRO A 499 28.31 5.64 -11.63
N LYS A 500 27.77 6.64 -10.95
CA LYS A 500 27.82 6.77 -9.50
C LYS A 500 27.22 5.57 -8.77
N LEU A 501 26.19 4.95 -9.33
CA LEU A 501 25.56 3.77 -8.75
C LEU A 501 26.53 2.57 -8.67
N LYS A 502 27.33 2.37 -9.70
CA LYS A 502 28.37 1.34 -9.72
C LYS A 502 29.53 1.70 -8.77
N GLU A 503 29.94 2.98 -8.74
CA GLU A 503 30.94 3.48 -7.79
C GLU A 503 30.54 3.22 -6.33
N LEU A 504 29.26 3.42 -5.99
CA LEU A 504 28.70 3.16 -4.66
C LEU A 504 28.54 1.65 -4.35
N GLY A 505 28.74 0.77 -5.37
CA GLY A 505 28.55 -0.66 -5.24
C GLY A 505 27.08 -1.08 -5.11
N LEU A 506 26.15 -0.27 -5.63
CA LEU A 506 24.70 -0.53 -5.61
C LEU A 506 24.27 -1.39 -6.80
N ILE A 507 25.06 -1.44 -7.87
CA ILE A 507 24.82 -2.26 -9.04
C ILE A 507 26.10 -2.96 -9.51
N THR A 508 25.92 -4.14 -10.11
CA THR A 508 27.03 -4.98 -10.59
C THR A 508 27.45 -4.61 -12.00
N ASP A 509 26.49 -4.36 -12.89
CA ASP A 509 26.73 -4.01 -14.29
C ASP A 509 25.86 -2.83 -14.72
N GLN A 510 26.50 -1.67 -14.97
CA GLN A 510 25.81 -0.41 -15.25
C GLN A 510 24.86 -0.49 -16.45
N GLU A 511 25.34 -1.06 -17.54
CA GLU A 511 24.58 -1.07 -18.80
C GLU A 511 23.44 -2.10 -18.76
N GLU A 512 23.73 -3.31 -18.28
CA GLU A 512 22.76 -4.38 -18.27
C GLU A 512 21.66 -4.19 -17.21
N VAL A 513 21.97 -3.63 -16.04
CA VAL A 513 20.98 -3.26 -15.03
C VAL A 513 20.08 -2.13 -15.54
N ALA A 514 20.66 -1.12 -16.21
CA ALA A 514 19.87 -0.03 -16.79
C ALA A 514 18.92 -0.53 -17.90
N LYS A 515 19.40 -1.43 -18.75
CA LYS A 515 18.54 -2.06 -19.77
C LYS A 515 17.44 -2.91 -19.13
N ALA A 516 17.75 -3.69 -18.09
CA ALA A 516 16.76 -4.51 -17.39
C ALA A 516 15.67 -3.65 -16.76
N MET A 517 16.03 -2.51 -16.14
CA MET A 517 15.07 -1.56 -15.57
C MET A 517 14.16 -0.95 -16.65
N TYR A 518 14.72 -0.57 -17.80
CA TYR A 518 13.97 0.00 -18.92
C TYR A 518 13.04 -1.01 -19.58
N ASP A 519 13.51 -2.24 -19.81
CA ASP A 519 12.68 -3.34 -20.31
C ASP A 519 11.49 -3.58 -19.35
N GLY A 520 11.74 -3.59 -18.03
CA GLY A 520 10.70 -3.73 -17.01
C GLY A 520 9.69 -2.59 -17.05
N ALA A 521 10.14 -1.33 -17.14
CA ALA A 521 9.28 -0.15 -17.20
C ALA A 521 8.41 -0.12 -18.47
N ALA A 522 8.93 -0.55 -19.61
CA ALA A 522 8.14 -0.67 -20.84
C ALA A 522 7.11 -1.81 -20.72
N LEU A 523 7.49 -2.94 -20.14
CA LEU A 523 6.65 -4.13 -20.03
C LEU A 523 5.54 -4.00 -19.00
N VAL A 524 5.75 -3.25 -17.91
CA VAL A 524 4.76 -3.12 -16.82
C VAL A 524 3.49 -2.44 -17.30
N ALA A 525 3.57 -1.45 -18.18
CA ALA A 525 2.41 -0.78 -18.79
C ALA A 525 1.48 -1.73 -19.55
N LEU A 526 2.06 -2.78 -20.17
CA LEU A 526 1.28 -3.83 -20.82
C LEU A 526 0.73 -4.83 -19.79
N ASN A 527 1.58 -5.33 -18.90
CA ASN A 527 1.24 -6.43 -18.00
C ASN A 527 0.23 -6.06 -16.92
N GLN A 528 0.19 -4.80 -16.49
CA GLN A 528 -0.75 -4.35 -15.47
C GLN A 528 -2.21 -4.48 -15.93
N LEU A 529 -2.50 -4.45 -17.23
CA LEU A 529 -3.85 -4.62 -17.78
C LEU A 529 -4.51 -5.94 -17.37
N ARG A 530 -3.72 -6.97 -16.98
CA ARG A 530 -4.25 -8.23 -16.43
C ARG A 530 -5.16 -8.06 -15.19
N ARG A 531 -5.05 -6.95 -14.49
CA ARG A 531 -5.78 -6.69 -13.24
C ARG A 531 -7.17 -6.10 -13.50
N ILE A 532 -7.34 -5.34 -14.58
CA ILE A 532 -8.58 -4.61 -14.86
C ILE A 532 -9.60 -5.57 -15.49
N ARG A 533 -10.78 -5.67 -14.89
CA ARG A 533 -11.83 -6.62 -15.33
C ARG A 533 -12.87 -6.00 -16.24
N HIS A 534 -13.15 -4.72 -16.09
CA HIS A 534 -14.22 -4.02 -16.82
C HIS A 534 -13.75 -2.64 -17.28
N GLY A 535 -14.43 -2.10 -18.29
CA GLY A 535 -14.17 -0.76 -18.81
C GLY A 535 -12.88 -0.65 -19.64
N ASP A 536 -12.47 0.59 -19.86
CA ASP A 536 -11.34 1.02 -20.67
C ASP A 536 -10.51 2.11 -19.99
N THR A 537 -10.67 2.28 -18.66
CA THR A 537 -9.99 3.30 -17.85
C THR A 537 -9.21 2.67 -16.70
N ILE A 538 -8.08 3.27 -16.39
CA ILE A 538 -7.26 2.99 -15.22
C ILE A 538 -7.62 4.00 -14.13
N GLU A 539 -7.92 3.54 -12.92
CA GLU A 539 -8.30 4.40 -11.79
C GLU A 539 -7.20 4.50 -10.72
N GLU A 540 -6.28 3.55 -10.66
CA GLU A 540 -5.20 3.48 -9.69
C GLU A 540 -4.00 4.32 -10.16
N ASP A 541 -3.40 5.11 -9.25
CA ASP A 541 -2.40 6.13 -9.59
C ASP A 541 -1.09 5.56 -10.11
N HIS A 542 -0.56 4.50 -9.50
CA HIS A 542 0.66 3.85 -9.98
C HIS A 542 0.47 3.12 -11.33
N GLU A 543 -0.74 2.64 -11.63
CA GLU A 543 -1.01 2.08 -12.95
C GLU A 543 -1.15 3.18 -14.02
N ARG A 544 -1.71 4.34 -13.63
CA ARG A 544 -1.79 5.53 -14.48
C ARG A 544 -0.41 6.09 -14.82
N ASP A 545 0.47 6.22 -13.84
CA ASP A 545 1.80 6.78 -14.05
C ASP A 545 2.65 5.89 -14.98
N ARG A 546 2.64 4.58 -14.77
CA ARG A 546 3.37 3.61 -15.59
C ARG A 546 2.91 3.63 -17.04
N GLN A 547 1.60 3.73 -17.26
CA GLN A 547 1.05 3.88 -18.59
C GLN A 547 1.42 5.24 -19.20
N LEU A 548 1.30 6.34 -18.43
CA LEU A 548 1.70 7.68 -18.85
C LEU A 548 3.16 7.72 -19.28
N ILE A 549 4.06 7.15 -18.50
CA ILE A 549 5.50 7.09 -18.81
C ILE A 549 5.73 6.39 -20.14
N ALA A 550 5.21 5.17 -20.31
CA ALA A 550 5.43 4.38 -21.52
C ALA A 550 4.83 5.04 -22.78
N HIS A 551 3.58 5.49 -22.69
CA HIS A 551 2.87 6.09 -23.82
C HIS A 551 3.40 7.46 -24.20
N TYR A 552 3.74 8.31 -23.22
CA TYR A 552 4.36 9.62 -23.49
C TYR A 552 5.70 9.45 -24.21
N ILE A 553 6.55 8.56 -23.72
CA ILE A 553 7.88 8.35 -24.31
C ILE A 553 7.75 7.81 -25.73
N ALA A 554 6.87 6.85 -25.99
CA ALA A 554 6.62 6.31 -27.32
C ALA A 554 6.10 7.37 -28.30
N ASP A 555 5.18 8.25 -27.87
CA ASP A 555 4.62 9.36 -28.69
C ASP A 555 5.64 10.48 -28.95
N LYS A 556 6.37 10.91 -27.92
CA LYS A 556 7.26 12.07 -28.01
C LYS A 556 8.63 11.77 -28.60
N VAL A 557 9.08 10.51 -28.48
CA VAL A 557 10.38 10.07 -28.98
C VAL A 557 10.20 8.79 -29.83
N PRO A 558 9.74 8.93 -31.09
CA PRO A 558 9.50 7.76 -31.96
C PRO A 558 10.72 6.85 -32.12
N GLY A 559 10.48 5.53 -32.01
CA GLY A 559 11.53 4.52 -32.06
C GLY A 559 12.29 4.35 -30.74
N SER A 560 11.74 4.83 -29.62
CA SER A 560 12.21 4.53 -28.25
C SER A 560 11.59 3.26 -27.71
N ILE A 561 10.28 3.20 -27.65
CA ILE A 561 9.46 2.05 -27.25
C ILE A 561 8.58 1.67 -28.43
N GLU A 562 8.49 0.39 -28.73
CA GLU A 562 7.67 -0.15 -29.82
C GLU A 562 6.73 -1.22 -29.31
N GLN A 563 5.45 -1.11 -29.66
CA GLN A 563 4.47 -2.18 -29.56
C GLN A 563 4.35 -2.87 -30.90
N PHE A 564 4.35 -4.19 -30.92
CA PHE A 564 4.26 -4.97 -32.15
C PHE A 564 3.59 -6.32 -31.91
N ASP A 565 3.02 -6.89 -32.95
CA ASP A 565 2.39 -8.21 -32.92
C ASP A 565 3.30 -9.28 -33.49
N ARG A 566 3.33 -10.45 -32.86
CA ARG A 566 4.02 -11.66 -33.31
C ARG A 566 3.20 -12.88 -32.90
N ASP A 567 2.91 -13.76 -33.84
CA ASP A 567 2.16 -15.00 -33.64
C ASP A 567 0.81 -14.77 -32.93
N GLY A 568 0.10 -13.68 -33.29
CA GLY A 568 -1.18 -13.30 -32.71
C GLY A 568 -1.12 -12.79 -31.26
N LYS A 569 0.08 -12.44 -30.79
CA LYS A 569 0.31 -11.88 -29.46
C LYS A 569 0.97 -10.51 -29.57
N THR A 570 0.51 -9.57 -28.76
CA THR A 570 1.13 -8.25 -28.63
C THR A 570 2.30 -8.28 -27.67
N TYR A 571 3.39 -7.63 -28.06
CA TYR A 571 4.62 -7.44 -27.30
C TYR A 571 5.00 -5.97 -27.28
N VAL A 572 5.76 -5.58 -26.24
CA VAL A 572 6.40 -4.27 -26.13
C VAL A 572 7.90 -4.49 -25.99
N ARG A 573 8.70 -3.63 -26.61
CA ARG A 573 10.17 -3.62 -26.46
C ARG A 573 10.72 -2.21 -26.37
N VAL A 574 11.84 -2.07 -25.71
CA VAL A 574 12.69 -0.88 -25.86
C VAL A 574 13.49 -1.04 -27.14
N ALA A 575 13.16 -0.27 -28.16
CA ALA A 575 13.84 -0.33 -29.47
C ALA A 575 15.18 0.41 -29.46
N ASP A 576 15.27 1.50 -28.67
CA ASP A 576 16.47 2.30 -28.49
C ASP A 576 16.53 2.86 -27.06
N TYR A 577 17.46 2.37 -26.26
CA TYR A 577 17.62 2.77 -24.85
C TYR A 577 18.02 4.24 -24.68
N GLN A 578 18.80 4.82 -25.60
CA GLN A 578 19.18 6.22 -25.50
C GLN A 578 18.01 7.15 -25.84
N LYS A 579 17.19 6.77 -26.83
CA LYS A 579 15.95 7.47 -27.12
C LYS A 579 14.96 7.37 -25.96
N MET A 580 14.82 6.20 -25.33
CA MET A 580 13.99 6.06 -24.15
C MET A 580 14.49 6.97 -23.02
N ARG A 581 15.82 7.04 -22.77
CA ARG A 581 16.42 7.95 -21.80
C ARG A 581 16.11 9.41 -22.10
N GLN A 582 16.14 9.81 -23.36
CA GLN A 582 15.73 11.15 -23.77
C GLN A 582 14.29 11.44 -23.38
N GLY A 583 13.37 10.51 -23.64
CA GLY A 583 11.95 10.64 -23.27
C GLY A 583 11.74 10.69 -21.76
N VAL A 584 12.46 9.85 -21.00
CA VAL A 584 12.48 9.89 -19.53
C VAL A 584 12.86 11.29 -19.03
N GLY A 585 13.96 11.87 -19.54
CA GLY A 585 14.40 13.21 -19.13
C GLY A 585 13.41 14.31 -19.50
N MET A 586 12.77 14.24 -20.67
CA MET A 586 11.75 15.19 -21.09
C MET A 586 10.52 15.17 -20.19
N LEU A 587 9.99 13.97 -19.89
CA LEU A 587 8.81 13.83 -19.04
C LEU A 587 9.12 14.20 -17.59
N LEU A 588 10.24 13.77 -17.07
CA LEU A 588 10.68 14.09 -15.69
C LEU A 588 10.81 15.60 -15.47
N ALA A 589 11.40 16.30 -16.42
CA ALA A 589 11.51 17.76 -16.34
C ALA A 589 10.14 18.45 -16.37
N GLU A 590 9.21 17.98 -17.20
CA GLU A 590 7.86 18.52 -17.28
C GLU A 590 7.03 18.23 -16.04
N LEU A 591 7.05 16.98 -15.49
CA LEU A 591 6.33 16.67 -14.26
C LEU A 591 6.87 17.47 -13.07
N MET A 592 8.19 17.70 -13.00
CA MET A 592 8.76 18.56 -11.95
C MET A 592 8.30 20.02 -12.10
N ARG A 593 8.27 20.58 -13.31
CA ARG A 593 7.73 21.92 -13.57
C ARG A 593 6.28 22.02 -13.12
N ILE A 594 5.45 21.07 -13.52
CA ILE A 594 4.02 21.02 -13.19
C ILE A 594 3.83 20.97 -11.66
N LYS A 595 4.55 20.10 -10.96
CA LYS A 595 4.54 20.01 -9.49
C LYS A 595 4.91 21.33 -8.85
N ALA A 596 6.05 21.88 -9.28
CA ALA A 596 6.60 23.12 -8.71
C ALA A 596 5.71 24.35 -8.92
N GLU A 597 4.98 24.38 -10.03
CA GLU A 597 4.14 25.53 -10.40
C GLU A 597 2.65 25.34 -10.06
N GLY A 598 2.25 24.13 -9.63
CA GLY A 598 0.85 23.80 -9.36
C GLY A 598 -0.04 23.85 -10.61
N ASP A 599 0.49 23.43 -11.77
CA ASP A 599 -0.16 23.57 -13.09
C ASP A 599 -1.17 22.42 -13.32
N TYR A 600 -2.38 22.60 -12.79
CA TYR A 600 -3.46 21.63 -12.87
C TYR A 600 -3.85 21.26 -14.32
N GLU A 601 -3.95 22.26 -15.21
CA GLU A 601 -4.37 21.99 -16.59
C GLU A 601 -3.34 21.17 -17.37
N ALA A 602 -2.06 21.38 -17.10
CA ALA A 602 -0.99 20.62 -17.73
C ALA A 602 -0.99 19.15 -17.27
N ILE A 603 -1.11 18.87 -15.96
CA ILE A 603 -1.14 17.49 -15.48
C ILE A 603 -2.41 16.77 -15.95
N LYS A 604 -3.56 17.45 -15.87
CA LYS A 604 -4.81 16.91 -16.41
C LYS A 604 -4.66 16.48 -17.87
N ALA A 605 -4.12 17.34 -18.71
CA ALA A 605 -3.94 17.03 -20.14
C ALA A 605 -2.98 15.85 -20.37
N LEU A 606 -1.92 15.71 -19.56
CA LEU A 606 -0.99 14.59 -19.67
C LEU A 606 -1.63 13.28 -19.23
N VAL A 607 -2.26 13.26 -18.07
CA VAL A 607 -2.86 12.04 -17.50
C VAL A 607 -4.04 11.58 -18.35
N ASP A 608 -4.95 12.47 -18.74
CA ASP A 608 -6.10 12.15 -19.60
C ASP A 608 -5.65 11.56 -20.94
N LYS A 609 -4.55 12.11 -21.52
CA LYS A 609 -4.06 11.65 -22.83
C LYS A 609 -3.33 10.31 -22.75
N TYR A 610 -2.47 10.11 -21.74
CA TYR A 610 -1.51 9.02 -21.75
C TYR A 610 -1.72 7.99 -20.63
N GLY A 611 -2.36 8.36 -19.52
CA GLY A 611 -2.43 7.53 -18.32
C GLY A 611 -3.76 6.80 -18.11
N VAL A 612 -4.87 7.31 -18.67
CA VAL A 612 -6.21 6.83 -18.30
C VAL A 612 -6.71 5.71 -19.20
N HIS A 613 -6.71 5.90 -20.53
CA HIS A 613 -7.37 5.00 -21.46
C HIS A 613 -6.45 3.90 -22.01
N PHE A 614 -7.02 2.71 -22.16
CA PHE A 614 -6.35 1.57 -22.80
C PHE A 614 -7.30 0.85 -23.77
N ASP A 615 -6.74 -0.01 -24.65
CA ASP A 615 -7.54 -0.87 -25.54
C ASP A 615 -8.08 -2.09 -24.78
N PRO A 616 -9.41 -2.25 -24.63
CA PRO A 616 -10.00 -3.42 -23.98
C PRO A 616 -9.65 -4.76 -24.64
N ASN A 617 -9.45 -4.77 -25.97
CA ASN A 617 -9.06 -6.00 -26.68
C ASN A 617 -7.63 -6.42 -26.28
N LEU A 618 -6.74 -5.46 -26.11
CA LEU A 618 -5.38 -5.72 -25.61
C LEU A 618 -5.44 -6.27 -24.18
N ARG A 619 -6.23 -5.66 -23.29
CA ARG A 619 -6.46 -6.17 -21.93
C ARG A 619 -6.95 -7.63 -21.95
N ASP A 620 -7.94 -7.94 -22.76
CA ASP A 620 -8.51 -9.29 -22.87
C ASP A 620 -7.47 -10.30 -23.36
N GLN A 621 -6.64 -9.92 -24.32
CA GLN A 621 -5.50 -10.73 -24.79
C GLN A 621 -4.50 -11.01 -23.66
N ILE A 622 -4.10 -9.98 -22.90
CA ILE A 622 -3.15 -10.12 -21.79
C ILE A 622 -3.74 -11.02 -20.71
N LEU A 623 -4.98 -10.80 -20.33
CA LEU A 623 -5.68 -11.62 -19.33
C LEU A 623 -5.74 -13.09 -19.74
N ALA A 624 -6.09 -13.38 -21.00
CA ALA A 624 -6.12 -14.75 -21.52
C ALA A 624 -4.72 -15.43 -21.48
N ARG A 625 -3.65 -14.69 -21.71
CA ARG A 625 -2.27 -15.20 -21.60
C ARG A 625 -1.93 -15.58 -20.16
N TYR A 626 -2.30 -14.74 -19.17
CA TYR A 626 -2.13 -15.04 -17.73
C TYR A 626 -2.94 -16.24 -17.29
N GLN A 627 -4.20 -16.34 -17.72
CA GLN A 627 -5.07 -17.48 -17.42
C GLN A 627 -4.49 -18.80 -17.97
N LYS A 628 -3.96 -18.79 -19.20
CA LYS A 628 -3.30 -19.95 -19.81
C LYS A 628 -2.08 -20.42 -19.01
N LEU A 629 -1.34 -19.50 -18.41
CA LEU A 629 -0.19 -19.81 -17.55
C LEU A 629 -0.60 -20.23 -16.16
N ASN A 630 -1.87 -20.11 -15.80
CA ASN A 630 -2.40 -20.34 -14.46
C ASN A 630 -1.65 -19.54 -13.38
N LEU A 631 -1.27 -18.31 -13.69
CA LEU A 631 -0.60 -17.40 -12.74
C LEU A 631 -1.62 -16.55 -11.99
N PRO A 632 -1.37 -16.24 -10.70
CA PRO A 632 -2.19 -15.27 -9.98
C PRO A 632 -2.01 -13.87 -10.58
N THR A 633 -3.08 -13.08 -10.53
CA THR A 633 -3.05 -11.67 -10.96
C THR A 633 -3.06 -10.70 -9.79
N TYR A 634 -3.42 -11.19 -8.60
CA TYR A 634 -3.44 -10.45 -7.34
C TYR A 634 -2.67 -11.22 -6.27
N PHE A 635 -2.13 -10.45 -5.31
CA PHE A 635 -1.42 -10.98 -4.16
C PHE A 635 -1.95 -10.31 -2.90
N ALA A 636 -2.18 -11.10 -1.86
CA ALA A 636 -2.56 -10.62 -0.54
C ALA A 636 -1.60 -11.23 0.49
N GLY A 637 -0.98 -10.39 1.30
CA GLY A 637 -0.07 -10.87 2.33
C GLY A 637 -0.80 -11.40 3.56
N VAL A 638 -0.14 -12.34 4.23
CA VAL A 638 -0.55 -12.85 5.53
C VAL A 638 0.46 -12.35 6.56
N ASN A 639 -0.03 -11.66 7.58
CA ASN A 639 0.77 -11.07 8.64
C ASN A 639 1.44 -12.13 9.51
N ALA A 640 2.55 -11.79 10.15
CA ALA A 640 3.11 -12.58 11.24
C ALA A 640 2.14 -12.58 12.44
N HIS A 641 1.93 -13.75 13.05
CA HIS A 641 1.09 -13.91 14.23
C HIS A 641 1.95 -13.87 15.49
N LEU A 642 1.87 -12.77 16.25
CA LEU A 642 2.62 -12.56 17.47
C LEU A 642 1.84 -13.06 18.69
N VAL A 643 2.41 -14.01 19.42
CA VAL A 643 1.82 -14.57 20.64
C VAL A 643 2.62 -14.12 21.86
N ALA A 644 2.00 -13.30 22.71
CA ALA A 644 2.63 -12.81 23.93
C ALA A 644 2.39 -13.72 25.11
N LYS A 645 3.45 -13.98 25.89
CA LYS A 645 3.39 -14.59 27.20
C LYS A 645 3.46 -13.50 28.27
N PHE A 646 2.44 -13.45 29.11
CA PHE A 646 2.34 -12.44 30.18
C PHE A 646 2.80 -13.01 31.53
N GLY A 647 3.56 -12.22 32.26
CA GLY A 647 3.92 -12.50 33.64
C GLY A 647 2.79 -12.19 34.63
N GLN A 648 2.99 -12.53 35.90
CA GLN A 648 2.03 -12.29 36.98
C GLN A 648 1.68 -10.81 37.20
N ASN A 649 2.59 -9.90 36.80
CA ASN A 649 2.41 -8.45 36.89
C ASN A 649 1.70 -7.87 35.63
N GLY A 650 1.22 -8.70 34.71
CA GLY A 650 0.58 -8.30 33.47
C GLY A 650 1.54 -7.72 32.41
N LYS A 651 2.85 -7.76 32.63
CA LYS A 651 3.85 -7.36 31.62
C LYS A 651 4.16 -8.50 30.69
N VAL A 652 4.50 -8.16 29.44
CA VAL A 652 4.98 -9.14 28.47
C VAL A 652 6.36 -9.64 28.87
N GLU A 653 6.51 -10.95 29.06
CA GLU A 653 7.78 -11.63 29.39
C GLU A 653 8.46 -12.19 28.16
N ASN A 654 7.69 -12.67 27.19
CA ASN A 654 8.18 -13.19 25.92
C ASN A 654 7.15 -12.99 24.82
N VAL A 655 7.61 -12.95 23.57
CA VAL A 655 6.76 -12.97 22.39
C VAL A 655 7.34 -13.95 21.41
N GLU A 656 6.50 -14.82 20.90
CA GLU A 656 6.80 -15.78 19.84
C GLU A 656 6.15 -15.34 18.54
N VAL A 657 6.81 -15.58 17.42
CA VAL A 657 6.26 -15.33 16.09
C VAL A 657 5.84 -16.66 15.48
N ASN A 658 4.61 -16.73 14.99
CA ASN A 658 4.07 -17.86 14.24
C ASN A 658 3.68 -17.40 12.84
N TYR A 659 3.69 -18.33 11.90
CA TYR A 659 3.26 -18.06 10.52
C TYR A 659 2.09 -18.97 10.21
N LEU A 660 0.93 -18.34 9.90
CA LEU A 660 -0.34 -19.02 9.76
C LEU A 660 -0.55 -19.46 8.31
N SER A 661 -0.89 -20.73 8.11
CA SER A 661 -1.22 -21.26 6.79
C SER A 661 -2.67 -21.04 6.34
N ASP A 662 -3.53 -20.50 7.22
CA ASP A 662 -4.94 -20.22 6.94
C ASP A 662 -5.22 -18.72 7.12
N PRO A 663 -5.35 -17.96 6.03
CA PRO A 663 -5.64 -16.51 6.11
C PRO A 663 -6.94 -16.20 6.84
N ALA A 664 -7.97 -17.05 6.74
CA ALA A 664 -9.25 -16.80 7.38
C ALA A 664 -9.13 -16.77 8.91
N TRP A 665 -8.23 -17.58 9.46
CA TRP A 665 -8.03 -17.61 10.91
C TRP A 665 -7.55 -16.26 11.45
N GLN A 666 -6.62 -15.60 10.78
CA GLN A 666 -6.10 -14.27 11.14
C GLN A 666 -7.23 -13.23 11.24
N TYR A 667 -8.07 -13.14 10.22
CA TYR A 667 -9.14 -12.16 10.18
C TYR A 667 -10.25 -12.45 11.20
N LEU A 668 -10.57 -13.71 11.43
CA LEU A 668 -11.53 -14.12 12.45
C LEU A 668 -11.02 -13.81 13.86
N GLU A 669 -9.72 -14.00 14.13
CA GLU A 669 -9.11 -13.61 15.39
C GLU A 669 -9.18 -12.09 15.59
N TYR A 670 -8.86 -11.30 14.56
CA TYR A 670 -8.96 -9.84 14.63
C TYR A 670 -10.40 -9.38 14.94
N GLY A 671 -11.40 -9.97 14.29
CA GLY A 671 -12.81 -9.70 14.57
C GLY A 671 -13.23 -10.05 16.00
N GLU A 672 -12.81 -11.21 16.52
CA GLU A 672 -13.10 -11.60 17.91
C GLU A 672 -12.47 -10.62 18.91
N MET A 673 -11.22 -10.22 18.73
CA MET A 673 -10.49 -9.34 19.65
C MET A 673 -10.99 -7.91 19.60
N TYR A 674 -11.15 -7.33 18.43
CA TYR A 674 -11.34 -5.89 18.27
C TYR A 674 -12.78 -5.49 17.97
N ASP A 675 -13.52 -6.31 17.23
CA ASP A 675 -14.91 -6.02 16.93
C ASP A 675 -15.86 -6.52 18.02
N LYS A 676 -15.60 -7.68 18.60
CA LYS A 676 -16.43 -8.24 19.69
C LYS A 676 -15.86 -8.02 21.09
N GLY A 677 -14.57 -7.68 21.21
CA GLY A 677 -13.88 -7.51 22.50
C GLY A 677 -13.74 -8.81 23.29
N LEU A 678 -13.69 -9.95 22.61
CA LEU A 678 -13.51 -11.27 23.20
C LEU A 678 -12.02 -11.64 23.28
N ALA A 679 -11.67 -12.58 24.14
CA ALA A 679 -10.32 -13.13 24.18
C ALA A 679 -10.01 -13.89 22.86
N PRO A 680 -8.76 -13.86 22.38
CA PRO A 680 -8.37 -14.62 21.19
C PRO A 680 -8.71 -16.10 21.32
N ARG A 681 -9.13 -16.72 20.23
CA ARG A 681 -9.32 -18.17 20.21
C ARG A 681 -7.96 -18.83 20.23
N LEU A 682 -7.57 -19.38 21.38
CA LEU A 682 -6.39 -20.26 21.46
C LEU A 682 -6.67 -21.52 20.64
N ARG A 683 -5.84 -21.80 19.63
CA ARG A 683 -5.79 -23.08 18.93
C ARG A 683 -4.68 -23.95 19.49
#